data_f4563ff9f0b10b9e8b9de22089085c3f
#
_entry.id   f4563ff9f0b10b9e8b9de22089085c3f
#
_cell.length_a   1.000
_cell.length_b   1.000
_cell.length_c   1.000
_cell.angle_alpha   90.00
_cell.angle_beta   90.00
_cell.angle_gamma   90.00
#
_symmetry.space_group_name_H-M   'P 1'
#
loop_
_entity.id
_entity.type
_entity.pdbx_description
1 polymer ?
#
loop_
_entity_poly.entity_id
_entity_poly.type
_entity_poly.pdbx_seq_one_letter_code
_entity_poly.pdbx_strand_id
1 'polypeptide(L)'
;MIWFLMAFFWFGLSECQIQAQSEVLHSDRKIEIDAISFKGLHLFSQQELSGFLHIAPGDSLERLKVIESEGSIQHFYALHGYENIKIQTRLVRQEGTIILEFDIQEGKPTRVDRVEVLIDSGLPELQKKIASYVDLVSGDIFQQDKLLELKRKIRDLLIREGYIGSLEESTLFESQERALDANTSRWIQIQIHLKLGEKIRFGYRGNKLFTRGNLDALVKDLLMGGAGKDFIHLIKNKIAEEYHKVGYAWVRISSYAVKDTLGKKIIFSMEEGPLVRIERLEFEGNDVYSSKYLEELFFSRASSLVKNGFYVEKDIQKTSELVIEHLKESGYLNAKVMAVHDSLGKNHKDVSVSIYIYEGDQTVVERWKVEGTRALSHQEVAGMLGIQTGVPLNLYSLTEGLEHLKKAYRDLGYLDFKILNEEDSEKNQSLVLYDQDYRLATVDLRVKEGPLYRVGAIRIDGLEKTKDFVIRRELAFSEGEILGESLILQSERNLRKLGIFSDVSIRIFEDPGHSDLKLVRIAVREADRGLLTWGPGIRNDLGIRLFSQLSYTNLWGLDHTALVTLNANRRFRLYHFPEFQAQVAYVWPHFLKFPSLTFRPTFSAGKTQYINFAAESITGSLVFEKPLSLKYRAQLGYTLEKIHQFLALDPVNDGELTVGSVSPKMILDFRDEALNPHSGVYSIVWLDYSAPFLGSSKDVGFYRVQWRNDYHCSLGKHIVWYFSARTGYEKNLNTMPGSYIPLIKQFALGGIGSLRGYQEQELNVQTLPIMGSLTYVNYRTQLDFPFAGSLKLGVFLDAANLLLDSYSLGSLRYGTGFGFHYETPVGPINLDWGFKINRIAGTEPYVIHFSIGVL
;
A
#
# COMPACT_ATOMS: atom_id res chain seq x y z
N MET A 1 9.77 -33.31 -17.10
CA MET A 1 9.88 -32.67 -15.77
C MET A 1 10.04 -33.66 -14.60
N ILE A 2 9.91 -34.93 -14.81
CA ILE A 2 10.13 -35.97 -13.77
C ILE A 2 11.51 -36.62 -13.88
N TRP A 3 12.22 -36.41 -15.00
CA TRP A 3 13.57 -36.94 -15.22
C TRP A 3 14.71 -36.00 -14.80
N PHE A 4 14.42 -34.74 -14.44
CA PHE A 4 15.43 -33.78 -13.97
C PHE A 4 15.61 -33.75 -12.44
N LEU A 5 14.71 -34.41 -11.72
CA LEU A 5 14.77 -34.53 -10.26
C LEU A 5 15.54 -35.78 -9.78
N MET A 6 15.90 -36.71 -10.67
CA MET A 6 16.68 -37.89 -10.29
C MET A 6 18.19 -37.76 -10.55
N ALA A 7 18.68 -36.75 -11.24
CA ALA A 7 20.10 -36.56 -11.50
C ALA A 7 20.83 -35.79 -10.38
N PHE A 8 20.13 -35.18 -9.42
CA PHE A 8 20.73 -34.47 -8.28
C PHE A 8 20.91 -35.34 -7.02
N PHE A 9 20.45 -36.63 -7.07
CA PHE A 9 20.53 -37.51 -5.91
C PHE A 9 21.75 -38.44 -5.91
N TRP A 10 22.70 -38.29 -6.86
CA TRP A 10 23.81 -39.23 -6.96
C TRP A 10 25.23 -38.65 -6.87
N PHE A 11 25.38 -37.40 -6.45
CA PHE A 11 26.71 -36.85 -6.10
C PHE A 11 26.62 -36.11 -4.76
N GLY A 12 26.99 -36.80 -3.69
CA GLY A 12 27.21 -36.15 -2.39
C GLY A 12 26.78 -36.92 -1.17
N LEU A 13 26.77 -38.24 -1.20
CA LEU A 13 26.89 -39.02 0.05
C LEU A 13 28.36 -39.02 0.51
N SER A 14 28.86 -37.86 0.97
CA SER A 14 29.97 -37.85 1.93
C SER A 14 29.37 -38.11 3.31
N GLU A 15 29.81 -39.18 3.91
CA GLU A 15 29.50 -39.65 5.23
C GLU A 15 29.45 -38.48 6.24
N CYS A 16 28.26 -38.10 6.67
CA CYS A 16 28.10 -37.28 7.86
C CYS A 16 28.36 -38.19 9.07
N GLN A 17 29.63 -38.27 9.50
CA GLN A 17 29.99 -38.90 10.75
C GLN A 17 29.52 -38.02 11.88
N ILE A 18 28.31 -38.31 12.32
CA ILE A 18 27.86 -37.88 13.65
C ILE A 18 28.61 -38.79 14.64
N GLN A 19 29.74 -38.32 15.18
CA GLN A 19 30.34 -38.87 16.37
C GLN A 19 29.41 -38.55 17.57
N ALA A 20 28.29 -39.24 17.65
CA ALA A 20 27.57 -39.38 18.89
C ALA A 20 28.36 -40.37 19.76
N GLN A 21 29.02 -39.90 20.78
CA GLN A 21 29.38 -40.78 21.91
C GLN A 21 28.09 -41.43 22.41
N SER A 22 27.97 -42.71 22.13
CA SER A 22 26.88 -43.55 22.56
C SER A 22 26.89 -43.68 24.08
N GLU A 23 26.11 -42.85 24.75
CA GLU A 23 25.61 -43.13 26.08
C GLU A 23 24.12 -42.83 26.14
N VAL A 24 23.36 -43.95 26.24
CA VAL A 24 21.99 -44.02 26.79
C VAL A 24 20.89 -43.40 25.95
N LEU A 25 20.45 -44.15 24.96
CA LEU A 25 19.09 -44.05 24.43
C LEU A 25 18.19 -45.02 25.18
N HIS A 26 17.60 -44.57 26.27
CA HIS A 26 16.34 -45.05 26.84
C HIS A 26 15.81 -44.04 27.85
N SER A 27 15.23 -42.96 27.35
CA SER A 27 14.18 -42.21 28.04
C SER A 27 13.41 -41.37 27.02
N ASP A 28 12.09 -41.46 27.02
CA ASP A 28 11.13 -40.68 26.23
C ASP A 28 11.12 -39.16 26.61
N ARG A 29 12.25 -38.54 26.87
CA ARG A 29 12.33 -37.09 27.08
C ARG A 29 12.76 -36.45 25.77
N LYS A 30 11.86 -35.68 25.15
CA LYS A 30 12.18 -34.78 24.06
C LYS A 30 13.29 -33.81 24.55
N ILE A 31 14.40 -33.74 23.83
CA ILE A 31 15.50 -32.80 24.13
C ILE A 31 15.04 -31.42 23.59
N GLU A 32 14.84 -30.47 24.52
CA GLU A 32 14.53 -29.09 24.19
C GLU A 32 15.84 -28.30 24.03
N ILE A 33 15.85 -27.37 23.07
CA ILE A 33 17.00 -26.52 22.77
C ILE A 33 16.83 -25.20 23.49
N ASP A 34 17.73 -24.90 24.41
CA ASP A 34 17.68 -23.66 25.20
C ASP A 34 18.21 -22.46 24.40
N ALA A 35 19.23 -22.65 23.56
CA ALA A 35 19.85 -21.60 22.77
C ALA A 35 20.39 -22.14 21.46
N ILE A 36 20.52 -21.23 20.49
CA ILE A 36 21.18 -21.50 19.21
C ILE A 36 22.37 -20.55 19.07
N SER A 37 23.52 -21.10 18.71
CA SER A 37 24.75 -20.32 18.50
C SER A 37 25.37 -20.64 17.14
N PHE A 38 26.10 -19.68 16.63
CA PHE A 38 26.84 -19.82 15.37
C PHE A 38 28.35 -19.57 15.63
N LYS A 39 29.18 -20.39 15.01
CA LYS A 39 30.63 -20.21 15.01
C LYS A 39 31.15 -20.07 13.57
N GLY A 40 32.31 -19.41 13.42
CA GLY A 40 32.98 -19.25 12.12
C GLY A 40 32.34 -18.23 11.19
N LEU A 41 31.46 -17.35 11.70
CA LEU A 41 30.87 -16.25 10.93
C LEU A 41 31.86 -15.09 10.79
N HIS A 42 32.12 -14.66 9.55
CA HIS A 42 32.94 -13.51 9.21
C HIS A 42 32.24 -12.56 8.22
N LEU A 43 31.31 -13.09 7.43
CA LEU A 43 30.66 -12.38 6.31
C LEU A 43 29.25 -11.89 6.70
N PHE A 44 28.52 -12.70 7.42
CA PHE A 44 27.14 -12.42 7.81
C PHE A 44 26.99 -12.50 9.33
N SER A 45 26.07 -11.70 9.85
CA SER A 45 25.81 -11.71 11.29
C SER A 45 24.96 -12.91 11.69
N GLN A 46 25.06 -13.32 12.94
CA GLN A 46 24.16 -14.33 13.53
C GLN A 46 22.69 -13.95 13.37
N GLN A 47 22.39 -12.66 13.40
CA GLN A 47 21.03 -12.14 13.28
C GLN A 47 20.44 -12.35 11.88
N GLU A 48 21.25 -12.20 10.83
CA GLU A 48 20.84 -12.45 9.46
C GLU A 48 20.54 -13.94 9.24
N LEU A 49 21.39 -14.83 9.74
CA LEU A 49 21.25 -16.27 9.57
C LEU A 49 20.12 -16.87 10.43
N SER A 50 19.80 -16.27 11.57
CA SER A 50 18.72 -16.75 12.43
C SER A 50 17.35 -16.71 11.77
N GLY A 51 17.15 -15.84 10.76
CA GLY A 51 15.92 -15.78 9.97
C GLY A 51 15.69 -16.99 9.06
N PHE A 52 16.73 -17.80 8.81
CA PHE A 52 16.68 -18.99 7.92
C PHE A 52 16.61 -20.30 8.70
N LEU A 53 16.52 -20.22 10.02
CA LEU A 53 16.35 -21.39 10.87
C LEU A 53 14.91 -21.87 10.92
N HIS A 54 14.70 -23.17 10.75
CA HIS A 54 13.41 -23.85 10.94
C HIS A 54 13.22 -24.37 12.36
N ILE A 55 14.19 -24.09 13.25
CA ILE A 55 14.21 -24.48 14.66
C ILE A 55 14.56 -23.25 15.50
N ALA A 56 13.91 -23.10 16.64
CA ALA A 56 14.07 -21.97 17.55
C ALA A 56 14.43 -22.42 18.98
N PRO A 57 15.01 -21.56 19.80
CA PRO A 57 15.14 -21.83 21.24
C PRO A 57 13.76 -22.11 21.85
N GLY A 58 13.64 -23.18 22.65
CA GLY A 58 12.39 -23.70 23.16
C GLY A 58 11.76 -24.84 22.35
N ASP A 59 12.23 -25.08 21.12
CA ASP A 59 11.76 -26.21 20.32
C ASP A 59 12.39 -27.53 20.75
N SER A 60 11.65 -28.63 20.57
CA SER A 60 12.23 -29.96 20.69
C SER A 60 13.18 -30.22 19.52
N LEU A 61 14.32 -30.88 19.79
CA LEU A 61 15.28 -31.25 18.77
C LEU A 61 14.68 -32.24 17.77
N GLU A 62 14.34 -31.75 16.58
CA GLU A 62 13.87 -32.53 15.45
C GLU A 62 14.93 -32.53 14.35
N ARG A 63 15.44 -33.74 14.02
CA ARG A 63 16.50 -33.89 13.02
C ARG A 63 16.12 -33.26 11.67
N LEU A 64 14.83 -33.33 11.28
CA LEU A 64 14.34 -32.76 10.02
C LEU A 64 14.50 -31.23 10.02
N LYS A 65 14.07 -30.55 11.07
CA LYS A 65 14.19 -29.07 11.21
C LYS A 65 15.64 -28.60 11.21
N VAL A 66 16.56 -29.41 11.77
CA VAL A 66 18.01 -29.08 11.73
C VAL A 66 18.52 -29.18 10.29
N ILE A 67 18.21 -30.25 9.56
CA ILE A 67 18.60 -30.42 8.15
C ILE A 67 18.01 -29.32 7.25
N GLU A 68 16.74 -28.97 7.46
CA GLU A 68 16.10 -27.88 6.73
C GLU A 68 16.77 -26.52 7.03
N SER A 69 17.17 -26.29 8.29
CA SER A 69 17.93 -25.09 8.67
C SER A 69 19.30 -25.05 8.01
N GLU A 70 20.04 -26.15 8.03
CA GLU A 70 21.33 -26.27 7.32
C GLU A 70 21.18 -26.00 5.83
N GLY A 71 20.17 -26.60 5.19
CA GLY A 71 19.88 -26.41 3.77
C GLY A 71 19.50 -24.96 3.45
N SER A 72 18.72 -24.30 4.30
CA SER A 72 18.33 -22.90 4.13
C SER A 72 19.53 -21.96 4.28
N ILE A 73 20.43 -22.22 5.24
CA ILE A 73 21.66 -21.46 5.41
C ILE A 73 22.61 -21.69 4.20
N GLN A 74 22.78 -22.94 3.76
CA GLN A 74 23.58 -23.23 2.55
C GLN A 74 23.04 -22.52 1.32
N HIS A 75 21.72 -22.52 1.13
CA HIS A 75 21.08 -21.80 0.03
C HIS A 75 21.29 -20.28 0.12
N PHE A 76 21.19 -19.72 1.32
CA PHE A 76 21.46 -18.30 1.54
C PHE A 76 22.88 -17.90 1.14
N TYR A 77 23.89 -18.66 1.57
CA TYR A 77 25.28 -18.41 1.20
C TYR A 77 25.52 -18.60 -0.30
N ALA A 78 24.93 -19.61 -0.92
CA ALA A 78 25.02 -19.84 -2.36
C ALA A 78 24.45 -18.68 -3.18
N LEU A 79 23.31 -18.11 -2.77
CA LEU A 79 22.74 -16.92 -3.39
C LEU A 79 23.68 -15.71 -3.33
N HIS A 80 24.52 -15.64 -2.28
CA HIS A 80 25.52 -14.59 -2.09
C HIS A 80 26.90 -14.93 -2.68
N GLY A 81 27.00 -16.04 -3.44
CA GLY A 81 28.23 -16.44 -4.17
C GLY A 81 29.20 -17.26 -3.35
N TYR A 82 28.80 -17.86 -2.27
CA TYR A 82 29.60 -18.76 -1.44
C TYR A 82 29.07 -20.19 -1.53
N GLU A 83 29.40 -20.90 -2.62
CA GLU A 83 28.84 -22.23 -2.92
C GLU A 83 29.47 -23.36 -2.10
N ASN A 84 30.69 -23.18 -1.59
CA ASN A 84 31.47 -24.22 -0.91
C ASN A 84 31.44 -24.08 0.62
N ILE A 85 30.34 -23.65 1.16
CA ILE A 85 30.13 -23.60 2.60
C ILE A 85 30.01 -25.01 3.17
N LYS A 86 30.58 -25.22 4.35
CA LYS A 86 30.39 -26.43 5.15
C LYS A 86 29.78 -26.07 6.46
N ILE A 87 28.69 -26.75 6.82
CA ILE A 87 28.00 -26.57 8.06
C ILE A 87 28.10 -27.87 8.87
N GLN A 88 28.51 -27.78 10.12
CA GLN A 88 28.48 -28.87 11.07
C GLN A 88 27.67 -28.45 12.27
N THR A 89 26.58 -29.16 12.53
CA THR A 89 25.71 -28.86 13.66
C THR A 89 25.98 -29.83 14.80
N ARG A 90 26.15 -29.30 16.01
CA ARG A 90 26.40 -30.11 17.20
C ARG A 90 25.63 -29.57 18.42
N LEU A 91 25.27 -30.49 19.32
CA LEU A 91 24.72 -30.13 20.61
C LEU A 91 25.85 -29.90 21.62
N VAL A 92 25.86 -28.75 22.26
CA VAL A 92 26.78 -28.38 23.30
C VAL A 92 26.02 -28.22 24.61
N ARG A 93 26.44 -28.89 25.65
CA ARG A 93 25.84 -28.73 26.99
C ARG A 93 26.81 -27.87 27.82
N GLN A 94 26.35 -26.70 28.23
CA GLN A 94 27.16 -25.77 29.03
C GLN A 94 26.33 -25.28 30.21
N GLU A 95 26.82 -25.52 31.43
CA GLU A 95 26.16 -25.10 32.70
C GLU A 95 24.67 -25.51 32.81
N GLY A 96 24.31 -26.66 32.26
CA GLY A 96 22.92 -27.18 32.28
C GLY A 96 22.06 -26.74 31.09
N THR A 97 22.53 -25.81 30.27
CA THR A 97 21.86 -25.29 29.07
C THR A 97 22.24 -26.11 27.85
N ILE A 98 21.26 -26.49 27.02
CA ILE A 98 21.44 -27.22 25.77
C ILE A 98 21.49 -26.24 24.61
N ILE A 99 22.67 -26.11 23.99
CA ILE A 99 22.90 -25.16 22.89
C ILE A 99 23.05 -25.96 21.60
N LEU A 100 22.24 -25.61 20.59
CA LEU A 100 22.43 -26.09 19.22
C LEU A 100 23.43 -25.16 18.52
N GLU A 101 24.65 -25.65 18.27
CA GLU A 101 25.72 -24.85 17.67
C GLU A 101 25.88 -25.21 16.21
N PHE A 102 25.79 -24.22 15.30
CA PHE A 102 26.11 -24.31 13.90
C PHE A 102 27.54 -23.81 13.66
N ASP A 103 28.46 -24.70 13.36
CA ASP A 103 29.86 -24.38 13.03
C ASP A 103 29.96 -24.24 11.50
N ILE A 104 30.16 -23.01 11.04
CA ILE A 104 30.08 -22.63 9.64
C ILE A 104 31.48 -22.30 9.10
N GLN A 105 31.90 -23.04 8.12
CA GLN A 105 33.05 -22.70 7.31
C GLN A 105 32.60 -22.06 6.00
N GLU A 106 32.65 -20.73 5.95
CA GLU A 106 32.02 -19.93 4.88
C GLU A 106 32.60 -20.16 3.47
N GLY A 107 33.80 -20.73 3.40
CA GLY A 107 34.43 -21.03 2.11
C GLY A 107 35.00 -19.80 1.40
N LYS A 108 35.31 -19.96 0.11
CA LYS A 108 35.84 -18.89 -0.73
C LYS A 108 34.73 -18.32 -1.61
N PRO A 109 34.68 -16.99 -1.86
CA PRO A 109 33.72 -16.41 -2.78
C PRO A 109 33.96 -16.85 -4.22
N THR A 110 32.90 -17.15 -4.93
CA THR A 110 32.91 -17.32 -6.38
C THR A 110 32.82 -15.94 -7.04
N ARG A 111 33.81 -15.56 -7.84
CA ARG A 111 33.92 -14.29 -8.54
C ARG A 111 33.74 -14.46 -10.04
N VAL A 112 33.16 -13.49 -10.69
CA VAL A 112 33.01 -13.41 -12.13
C VAL A 112 34.34 -12.93 -12.72
N ASP A 113 34.90 -13.71 -13.65
CA ASP A 113 36.04 -13.28 -14.44
C ASP A 113 35.57 -12.48 -15.66
N ARG A 114 34.67 -13.08 -16.45
CA ARG A 114 34.03 -12.39 -17.58
C ARG A 114 32.68 -13.00 -17.92
N VAL A 115 31.83 -12.19 -18.57
CA VAL A 115 30.54 -12.63 -19.13
C VAL A 115 30.62 -12.50 -20.64
N GLU A 116 30.44 -13.60 -21.36
CA GLU A 116 30.39 -13.63 -22.82
C GLU A 116 28.97 -13.99 -23.29
N VAL A 117 28.42 -13.19 -24.19
CA VAL A 117 27.14 -13.52 -24.84
C VAL A 117 27.41 -13.87 -26.29
N LEU A 118 27.13 -15.11 -26.64
CA LEU A 118 27.32 -15.67 -27.98
C LEU A 118 25.98 -15.80 -28.67
N ILE A 119 25.88 -15.26 -29.87
CA ILE A 119 24.65 -15.29 -30.70
C ILE A 119 24.97 -16.11 -31.96
N ASP A 120 24.16 -17.11 -32.27
CA ASP A 120 24.35 -17.99 -33.43
C ASP A 120 24.28 -17.28 -34.80
N SER A 121 23.71 -16.08 -34.84
CA SER A 121 23.59 -15.25 -36.04
C SER A 121 24.35 -13.94 -35.87
N GLY A 122 25.25 -13.62 -36.81
CA GLY A 122 26.04 -12.39 -36.78
C GLY A 122 25.25 -11.10 -36.89
N LEU A 123 24.55 -10.70 -35.82
CA LEU A 123 23.75 -9.46 -35.73
C LEU A 123 24.46 -8.46 -34.79
N PRO A 124 25.44 -7.64 -35.28
CA PRO A 124 26.24 -6.78 -34.43
C PRO A 124 25.44 -5.74 -33.63
N GLU A 125 24.37 -5.21 -34.19
CA GLU A 125 23.49 -4.25 -33.48
C GLU A 125 22.75 -4.89 -32.29
N LEU A 126 22.26 -6.11 -32.46
CA LEU A 126 21.59 -6.85 -31.38
C LEU A 126 22.60 -7.21 -30.30
N GLN A 127 23.82 -7.66 -30.69
CA GLN A 127 24.89 -7.97 -29.77
C GLN A 127 25.32 -6.75 -28.93
N LYS A 128 25.39 -5.56 -29.55
CA LYS A 128 25.68 -4.31 -28.84
C LYS A 128 24.57 -3.93 -27.86
N LYS A 129 23.30 -4.11 -28.23
CA LYS A 129 22.17 -3.89 -27.34
C LYS A 129 22.20 -4.86 -26.15
N ILE A 130 22.46 -6.15 -26.38
CA ILE A 130 22.53 -7.15 -25.30
C ILE A 130 23.71 -6.85 -24.39
N ALA A 131 24.88 -6.48 -24.92
CA ALA A 131 26.07 -6.12 -24.13
C ALA A 131 25.79 -4.95 -23.16
N SER A 132 24.89 -4.02 -23.51
CA SER A 132 24.52 -2.91 -22.61
C SER A 132 23.66 -3.33 -21.40
N TYR A 133 23.11 -4.54 -21.39
CA TYR A 133 22.37 -5.10 -20.26
C TYR A 133 23.22 -5.96 -19.34
N VAL A 134 24.47 -6.27 -19.75
CA VAL A 134 25.40 -7.05 -18.93
C VAL A 134 25.95 -6.15 -17.83
N ASP A 135 25.41 -6.28 -16.64
CA ASP A 135 25.76 -5.54 -15.43
C ASP A 135 26.68 -6.30 -14.47
N LEU A 136 27.06 -7.54 -14.83
CA LEU A 136 28.04 -8.35 -14.12
C LEU A 136 29.45 -8.00 -14.62
N VAL A 137 30.26 -7.38 -13.76
CA VAL A 137 31.62 -6.93 -14.08
C VAL A 137 32.65 -7.90 -13.54
N SER A 138 33.84 -7.99 -14.21
CA SER A 138 34.95 -8.77 -13.70
C SER A 138 35.36 -8.32 -12.30
N GLY A 139 35.45 -9.28 -11.37
CA GLY A 139 35.75 -9.06 -9.97
C GLY A 139 34.52 -9.10 -9.05
N ASP A 140 33.30 -8.98 -9.59
CA ASP A 140 32.08 -9.10 -8.80
C ASP A 140 31.92 -10.48 -8.19
N ILE A 141 31.27 -10.54 -7.01
CA ILE A 141 30.87 -11.81 -6.43
C ILE A 141 29.69 -12.35 -7.26
N PHE A 142 29.76 -13.59 -7.69
CA PHE A 142 28.74 -14.24 -8.47
C PHE A 142 27.46 -14.42 -7.64
N GLN A 143 26.34 -13.94 -8.14
CA GLN A 143 25.01 -14.11 -7.56
C GLN A 143 24.10 -14.71 -8.61
N GLN A 144 23.51 -15.87 -8.30
CA GLN A 144 22.65 -16.59 -9.24
C GLN A 144 21.43 -15.77 -9.65
N ASP A 145 20.88 -14.98 -8.72
CA ASP A 145 19.73 -14.10 -8.99
C ASP A 145 20.06 -13.03 -10.04
N LYS A 146 21.27 -12.46 -10.00
CA LYS A 146 21.72 -11.49 -11.02
C LYS A 146 21.84 -12.13 -12.41
N LEU A 147 22.29 -13.38 -12.47
CA LEU A 147 22.33 -14.12 -13.74
C LEU A 147 20.92 -14.41 -14.27
N LEU A 148 19.99 -14.80 -13.40
CA LEU A 148 18.59 -15.02 -13.78
C LEU A 148 17.92 -13.72 -14.24
N GLU A 149 18.20 -12.61 -13.56
CA GLU A 149 17.71 -11.29 -13.96
C GLU A 149 18.28 -10.84 -15.31
N LEU A 150 19.58 -11.04 -15.54
CA LEU A 150 20.23 -10.77 -16.83
C LEU A 150 19.57 -11.59 -17.94
N LYS A 151 19.36 -12.90 -17.76
CA LYS A 151 18.65 -13.75 -18.71
C LYS A 151 17.24 -13.22 -19.00
N ARG A 152 16.50 -12.82 -17.96
CA ARG A 152 15.16 -12.23 -18.14
C ARG A 152 15.22 -10.94 -18.96
N LYS A 153 16.16 -10.03 -18.67
CA LYS A 153 16.37 -8.79 -19.43
C LYS A 153 16.70 -9.07 -20.91
N ILE A 154 17.54 -10.08 -21.15
CA ILE A 154 17.87 -10.52 -22.53
C ILE A 154 16.62 -11.07 -23.22
N ARG A 155 15.86 -11.95 -22.60
CA ARG A 155 14.62 -12.52 -23.15
C ARG A 155 13.61 -11.43 -23.48
N ASP A 156 13.38 -10.49 -22.58
CA ASP A 156 12.49 -9.36 -22.78
C ASP A 156 12.93 -8.48 -23.98
N LEU A 157 14.25 -8.28 -24.12
CA LEU A 157 14.81 -7.57 -25.26
C LEU A 157 14.56 -8.35 -26.57
N LEU A 158 14.82 -9.65 -26.60
CA LEU A 158 14.60 -10.49 -27.78
C LEU A 158 13.13 -10.50 -28.21
N ILE A 159 12.21 -10.59 -27.27
CA ILE A 159 10.76 -10.49 -27.54
C ILE A 159 10.40 -9.11 -28.12
N ARG A 160 10.94 -8.02 -27.56
CA ARG A 160 10.73 -6.65 -28.08
C ARG A 160 11.27 -6.48 -29.49
N GLU A 161 12.40 -7.09 -29.82
CA GLU A 161 12.99 -7.08 -31.16
C GLU A 161 12.30 -8.07 -32.12
N GLY A 162 11.33 -8.85 -31.63
CA GLY A 162 10.51 -9.78 -32.38
C GLY A 162 11.07 -11.17 -32.54
N TYR A 163 12.12 -11.55 -31.83
CA TYR A 163 12.69 -12.90 -31.87
C TYR A 163 11.93 -13.81 -30.89
N ILE A 164 10.89 -14.44 -31.39
CA ILE A 164 9.97 -15.29 -30.58
C ILE A 164 10.50 -16.74 -30.55
N GLY A 165 10.45 -17.36 -29.36
CA GLY A 165 10.95 -18.73 -29.18
C GLY A 165 12.47 -18.85 -29.14
N SER A 166 13.17 -17.76 -28.87
CA SER A 166 14.62 -17.81 -28.61
C SER A 166 14.94 -18.62 -27.38
N LEU A 167 16.01 -19.39 -27.44
CA LEU A 167 16.52 -20.19 -26.33
C LEU A 167 17.80 -19.57 -25.80
N GLU A 168 17.92 -19.51 -24.48
CA GLU A 168 19.06 -19.01 -23.75
C GLU A 168 19.61 -20.10 -22.85
N GLU A 169 20.83 -20.53 -23.14
CA GLU A 169 21.58 -21.49 -22.34
C GLU A 169 22.77 -20.77 -21.69
N SER A 170 23.03 -21.00 -20.41
CA SER A 170 24.21 -20.46 -19.76
C SER A 170 25.08 -21.59 -19.24
N THR A 171 26.39 -21.50 -19.52
CA THR A 171 27.38 -22.43 -19.02
C THR A 171 28.39 -21.65 -18.17
N LEU A 172 28.71 -22.21 -17.01
CA LEU A 172 29.70 -21.67 -16.09
C LEU A 172 30.98 -22.51 -16.21
N PHE A 173 32.09 -21.86 -16.49
CA PHE A 173 33.43 -22.52 -16.58
C PHE A 173 34.34 -21.93 -15.53
N GLU A 174 35.25 -22.75 -14.97
CA GLU A 174 36.34 -22.22 -14.15
C GLU A 174 37.35 -21.47 -15.03
N SER A 175 37.75 -20.28 -14.60
CA SER A 175 38.69 -19.46 -15.33
C SER A 175 40.11 -20.01 -15.19
N GLN A 176 40.69 -20.42 -16.32
CA GLN A 176 42.06 -20.88 -16.36
C GLN A 176 43.09 -19.72 -16.27
N GLU A 177 42.71 -18.52 -16.70
CA GLU A 177 43.57 -17.34 -16.72
C GLU A 177 43.87 -16.81 -15.31
N ARG A 178 42.99 -17.07 -14.35
CA ARG A 178 43.11 -16.65 -12.95
C ARG A 178 43.38 -17.78 -11.96
N ALA A 179 43.90 -18.90 -12.46
CA ALA A 179 44.26 -20.05 -11.62
C ALA A 179 45.30 -19.73 -10.54
N LEU A 180 46.13 -18.70 -10.74
CA LEU A 180 47.12 -18.23 -9.77
C LEU A 180 46.49 -17.52 -8.54
N ASP A 181 45.29 -16.98 -8.66
CA ASP A 181 44.52 -16.34 -7.58
C ASP A 181 43.60 -17.32 -6.83
N ALA A 182 43.67 -18.61 -7.12
CA ALA A 182 42.79 -19.66 -6.59
C ALA A 182 42.91 -19.83 -5.06
N ASN A 183 43.90 -19.23 -4.41
CA ASN A 183 44.03 -19.28 -2.95
C ASN A 183 43.04 -18.39 -2.22
N THR A 184 42.47 -17.34 -2.85
CA THR A 184 41.57 -16.36 -2.23
C THR A 184 40.14 -16.41 -2.74
N SER A 185 39.93 -16.82 -4.00
CA SER A 185 38.58 -16.82 -4.62
C SER A 185 38.50 -17.88 -5.72
N ARG A 186 37.31 -18.38 -6.00
CA ARG A 186 37.00 -19.19 -7.18
C ARG A 186 36.57 -18.25 -8.30
N TRP A 187 37.23 -18.36 -9.49
CA TRP A 187 36.90 -17.50 -10.62
C TRP A 187 36.15 -18.28 -11.70
N ILE A 188 35.05 -17.73 -12.19
CA ILE A 188 34.20 -18.34 -13.21
C ILE A 188 34.01 -17.42 -14.41
N GLN A 189 33.97 -18.03 -15.59
CA GLN A 189 33.53 -17.41 -16.84
C GLN A 189 32.10 -17.83 -17.10
N ILE A 190 31.24 -16.86 -17.44
CA ILE A 190 29.85 -17.09 -17.75
C ILE A 190 29.66 -16.94 -19.25
N GLN A 191 29.29 -18.03 -19.94
CA GLN A 191 28.93 -17.99 -21.34
C GLN A 191 27.43 -18.17 -21.50
N ILE A 192 26.80 -17.19 -22.12
CA ILE A 192 25.36 -17.23 -22.45
C ILE A 192 25.26 -17.46 -23.96
N HIS A 193 24.78 -18.64 -24.33
CA HIS A 193 24.52 -18.99 -25.73
C HIS A 193 23.07 -18.63 -26.05
N LEU A 194 22.87 -17.78 -27.06
CA LEU A 194 21.57 -17.34 -27.54
C LEU A 194 21.30 -17.95 -28.91
N LYS A 195 20.39 -18.90 -28.94
CA LYS A 195 19.81 -19.43 -30.18
C LYS A 195 18.58 -18.60 -30.51
N LEU A 196 18.70 -17.75 -31.53
CA LEU A 196 17.59 -16.86 -31.89
C LEU A 196 16.41 -17.63 -32.49
N GLY A 197 15.21 -17.31 -32.03
CA GLY A 197 14.00 -17.76 -32.66
C GLY A 197 13.71 -17.04 -34.00
N GLU A 198 12.61 -17.38 -34.65
CA GLU A 198 12.19 -16.67 -35.85
C GLU A 198 11.85 -15.20 -35.52
N LYS A 199 12.26 -14.29 -36.42
CA LYS A 199 11.85 -12.88 -36.31
C LYS A 199 10.41 -12.73 -36.76
N ILE A 200 9.50 -12.49 -35.83
CA ILE A 200 8.06 -12.45 -36.04
C ILE A 200 7.55 -11.05 -35.73
N ARG A 201 6.72 -10.55 -36.64
CA ARG A 201 5.96 -9.30 -36.46
C ARG A 201 4.47 -9.61 -36.46
N PHE A 202 3.71 -8.86 -35.70
CA PHE A 202 2.26 -9.01 -35.63
C PHE A 202 1.55 -7.93 -36.42
N GLY A 203 0.42 -8.29 -36.99
CA GLY A 203 -0.47 -7.38 -37.68
C GLY A 203 -1.92 -7.75 -37.41
N TYR A 204 -2.80 -6.77 -37.46
CA TYR A 204 -4.21 -6.96 -37.13
C TYR A 204 -5.06 -6.41 -38.28
N ARG A 205 -6.18 -7.08 -38.56
CA ARG A 205 -7.17 -6.66 -39.52
C ARG A 205 -8.56 -6.83 -38.93
N GLY A 206 -9.48 -5.90 -39.26
CA GLY A 206 -10.87 -5.99 -38.81
C GLY A 206 -11.10 -5.53 -37.36
N ASN A 207 -10.06 -5.14 -36.64
CA ASN A 207 -10.13 -4.61 -35.28
C ASN A 207 -10.64 -3.16 -35.28
N LYS A 208 -11.94 -2.97 -35.03
CA LYS A 208 -12.56 -1.65 -34.91
C LYS A 208 -12.63 -1.18 -33.46
N LEU A 209 -12.86 -2.10 -32.53
CA LEU A 209 -13.01 -1.83 -31.11
C LEU A 209 -11.64 -1.59 -30.44
N PHE A 210 -10.71 -2.52 -30.60
CA PHE A 210 -9.39 -2.41 -29.99
C PHE A 210 -8.39 -1.77 -30.96
N THR A 211 -7.66 -0.77 -30.48
CA THR A 211 -6.56 -0.17 -31.26
C THR A 211 -5.42 -1.17 -31.44
N ARG A 212 -4.58 -0.95 -32.46
CA ARG A 212 -3.37 -1.74 -32.66
C ARG A 212 -2.49 -1.74 -31.40
N GLY A 213 -2.35 -0.58 -30.71
CA GLY A 213 -1.55 -0.47 -29.50
C GLY A 213 -2.07 -1.34 -28.33
N ASN A 214 -3.40 -1.42 -28.17
CA ASN A 214 -4.00 -2.30 -27.16
C ASN A 214 -3.69 -3.78 -27.46
N LEU A 215 -3.80 -4.19 -28.72
CA LEU A 215 -3.53 -5.56 -29.14
C LEU A 215 -2.03 -5.90 -29.07
N ASP A 216 -1.14 -4.98 -29.45
CA ASP A 216 0.31 -5.15 -29.32
C ASP A 216 0.73 -5.30 -27.84
N ALA A 217 0.13 -4.51 -26.93
CA ALA A 217 0.38 -4.64 -25.49
C ALA A 217 -0.06 -6.01 -24.96
N LEU A 218 -1.27 -6.45 -25.31
CA LEU A 218 -1.82 -7.75 -24.92
C LEU A 218 -0.93 -8.91 -25.38
N VAL A 219 -0.49 -8.88 -26.65
CA VAL A 219 0.39 -9.89 -27.24
C VAL A 219 1.74 -9.91 -26.55
N LYS A 220 2.29 -8.73 -26.26
CA LYS A 220 3.57 -8.58 -25.56
C LYS A 220 3.52 -9.17 -24.16
N ASP A 221 2.48 -8.86 -23.38
CA ASP A 221 2.32 -9.36 -22.01
C ASP A 221 2.23 -10.89 -22.00
N LEU A 222 1.48 -11.45 -22.97
CA LEU A 222 1.36 -12.90 -23.08
C LEU A 222 2.69 -13.57 -23.44
N LEU A 223 3.48 -12.99 -24.36
CA LEU A 223 4.78 -13.52 -24.75
C LEU A 223 5.81 -13.41 -23.64
N MET A 224 5.80 -12.33 -22.85
CA MET A 224 6.67 -12.15 -21.68
C MET A 224 6.34 -13.14 -20.57
N GLY A 225 5.09 -13.60 -20.47
CA GLY A 225 4.65 -14.66 -19.55
C GLY A 225 5.17 -16.06 -19.89
N GLY A 226 5.94 -16.24 -21.00
CA GLY A 226 6.54 -17.53 -21.34
C GLY A 226 5.70 -18.41 -22.27
N ALA A 227 5.04 -17.81 -23.25
CA ALA A 227 4.27 -18.56 -24.26
C ALA A 227 5.17 -19.56 -25.03
N GLY A 228 4.81 -20.83 -24.98
CA GLY A 228 5.49 -21.94 -25.66
C GLY A 228 5.27 -21.93 -27.19
N LYS A 229 5.50 -23.09 -27.84
CA LYS A 229 5.41 -23.23 -29.30
C LYS A 229 4.03 -22.90 -29.87
N ASP A 230 2.97 -22.99 -29.07
CA ASP A 230 1.58 -22.75 -29.47
C ASP A 230 1.11 -21.30 -29.22
N PHE A 231 2.03 -20.36 -29.12
CA PHE A 231 1.72 -18.95 -28.81
C PHE A 231 0.67 -18.31 -29.72
N ILE A 232 0.57 -18.72 -30.99
CA ILE A 232 -0.44 -18.20 -31.93
C ILE A 232 -1.86 -18.54 -31.45
N HIS A 233 -2.08 -19.78 -30.99
CA HIS A 233 -3.36 -20.20 -30.44
C HIS A 233 -3.71 -19.45 -29.15
N LEU A 234 -2.72 -19.31 -28.26
CA LEU A 234 -2.86 -18.57 -27.01
C LEU A 234 -3.21 -17.09 -27.27
N ILE A 235 -2.55 -16.44 -28.24
CA ILE A 235 -2.85 -15.07 -28.63
C ILE A 235 -4.29 -14.95 -29.16
N LYS A 236 -4.73 -15.86 -30.04
CA LYS A 236 -6.10 -15.84 -30.56
C LYS A 236 -7.13 -15.95 -29.44
N ASN A 237 -6.92 -16.91 -28.53
CA ASN A 237 -7.82 -17.11 -27.41
C ASN A 237 -7.83 -15.89 -26.47
N LYS A 238 -6.68 -15.29 -26.22
CA LYS A 238 -6.59 -14.10 -25.34
C LYS A 238 -7.28 -12.90 -25.97
N ILE A 239 -7.09 -12.66 -27.28
CA ILE A 239 -7.80 -11.60 -27.99
C ILE A 239 -9.31 -11.87 -27.96
N ALA A 240 -9.77 -13.10 -28.25
CA ALA A 240 -11.18 -13.45 -28.18
C ALA A 240 -11.77 -13.22 -26.78
N GLU A 241 -11.02 -13.60 -25.73
CA GLU A 241 -11.43 -13.35 -24.34
C GLU A 241 -11.66 -11.86 -24.07
N GLU A 242 -10.78 -10.97 -24.54
CA GLU A 242 -10.95 -9.53 -24.35
C GLU A 242 -12.18 -8.98 -25.10
N TYR A 243 -12.48 -9.49 -26.30
CA TYR A 243 -13.72 -9.14 -27.02
C TYR A 243 -14.96 -9.67 -26.29
N HIS A 244 -14.93 -10.93 -25.78
CA HIS A 244 -16.04 -11.50 -25.00
C HIS A 244 -16.32 -10.67 -23.73
N LYS A 245 -15.28 -10.20 -23.03
CA LYS A 245 -15.42 -9.35 -21.83
C LYS A 245 -16.21 -8.06 -22.06
N VAL A 246 -16.27 -7.59 -23.30
CA VAL A 246 -16.99 -6.36 -23.69
C VAL A 246 -18.25 -6.62 -24.50
N GLY A 247 -18.75 -7.88 -24.54
CA GLY A 247 -20.03 -8.25 -25.11
C GLY A 247 -20.02 -8.64 -26.58
N TYR A 248 -18.84 -8.81 -27.19
CA TYR A 248 -18.71 -9.32 -28.57
C TYR A 248 -18.57 -10.85 -28.55
N ALA A 249 -19.65 -11.55 -28.21
CA ALA A 249 -19.64 -12.99 -27.96
C ALA A 249 -19.29 -13.83 -29.20
N TRP A 250 -19.52 -13.30 -30.41
CA TRP A 250 -19.36 -14.04 -31.67
C TRP A 250 -18.12 -13.64 -32.47
N VAL A 251 -17.12 -13.06 -31.80
CA VAL A 251 -15.86 -12.70 -32.44
C VAL A 251 -15.18 -13.94 -33.00
N ARG A 252 -14.80 -13.90 -34.29
CA ARG A 252 -14.01 -14.95 -34.95
C ARG A 252 -12.62 -14.42 -35.25
N ILE A 253 -11.59 -15.13 -34.80
CA ILE A 253 -10.20 -14.75 -34.99
C ILE A 253 -9.48 -15.83 -35.79
N SER A 254 -9.08 -15.48 -36.99
CA SER A 254 -8.20 -16.29 -37.83
C SER A 254 -6.80 -15.72 -37.86
N SER A 255 -5.80 -16.53 -38.19
CA SER A 255 -4.44 -16.06 -38.36
C SER A 255 -3.79 -16.66 -39.58
N TYR A 256 -2.99 -15.90 -40.30
CA TYR A 256 -2.18 -16.37 -41.40
C TYR A 256 -0.80 -15.70 -41.39
N ALA A 257 0.19 -16.40 -41.94
CA ALA A 257 1.56 -15.92 -42.00
C ALA A 257 1.90 -15.43 -43.40
N VAL A 258 2.58 -14.28 -43.44
CA VAL A 258 3.14 -13.72 -44.67
C VAL A 258 4.64 -13.58 -44.50
N LYS A 259 5.45 -14.09 -45.42
CA LYS A 259 6.91 -13.83 -45.44
C LYS A 259 7.17 -12.58 -46.26
N ASP A 260 7.94 -11.64 -45.73
CA ASP A 260 8.45 -10.47 -46.40
C ASP A 260 9.96 -10.32 -46.22
N THR A 261 10.54 -9.24 -46.77
CA THR A 261 12.00 -8.98 -46.68
C THR A 261 12.53 -8.78 -45.27
N LEU A 262 11.64 -8.53 -44.30
CA LEU A 262 11.98 -8.25 -42.90
C LEU A 262 11.65 -9.43 -41.98
N GLY A 263 11.28 -10.60 -42.51
CA GLY A 263 10.99 -11.82 -41.76
C GLY A 263 9.53 -12.29 -41.90
N LYS A 264 9.06 -13.04 -40.92
CA LYS A 264 7.68 -13.58 -40.84
C LYS A 264 6.73 -12.60 -40.19
N LYS A 265 5.63 -12.28 -40.84
CA LYS A 265 4.55 -11.48 -40.28
C LYS A 265 3.32 -12.35 -40.09
N ILE A 266 2.83 -12.43 -38.86
CA ILE A 266 1.57 -13.10 -38.51
C ILE A 266 0.48 -12.05 -38.45
N ILE A 267 -0.55 -12.24 -39.28
CA ILE A 267 -1.71 -11.32 -39.32
C ILE A 267 -2.88 -12.03 -38.63
N PHE A 268 -3.41 -11.40 -37.60
CA PHE A 268 -4.66 -11.80 -36.98
C PHE A 268 -5.80 -11.04 -37.63
N SER A 269 -6.73 -11.78 -38.24
CA SER A 269 -7.92 -11.22 -38.85
C SER A 269 -9.12 -11.46 -37.96
N MET A 270 -9.76 -10.39 -37.54
CA MET A 270 -10.90 -10.38 -36.65
C MET A 270 -12.17 -10.04 -37.36
N GLU A 271 -13.18 -10.88 -37.23
CA GLU A 271 -14.57 -10.59 -37.53
C GLU A 271 -15.26 -10.35 -36.18
N GLU A 272 -15.39 -9.07 -35.78
CA GLU A 272 -15.84 -8.73 -34.42
C GLU A 272 -17.27 -9.19 -34.14
N GLY A 273 -18.11 -9.27 -35.21
CA GLY A 273 -19.54 -9.56 -35.04
C GLY A 273 -20.30 -8.37 -34.46
N PRO A 274 -21.57 -8.52 -34.13
CA PRO A 274 -22.36 -7.51 -33.46
C PRO A 274 -22.12 -7.57 -31.93
N LEU A 275 -22.36 -6.46 -31.26
CA LEU A 275 -22.55 -6.46 -29.82
C LEU A 275 -23.83 -7.21 -29.47
N VAL A 276 -23.73 -8.26 -28.64
CA VAL A 276 -24.82 -9.18 -28.35
C VAL A 276 -25.59 -8.71 -27.14
N ARG A 277 -26.94 -8.70 -27.24
CA ARG A 277 -27.83 -8.31 -26.12
C ARG A 277 -28.57 -9.53 -25.56
N ILE A 278 -28.86 -9.48 -24.30
CA ILE A 278 -29.77 -10.41 -23.64
C ILE A 278 -31.20 -9.94 -23.93
N GLU A 279 -31.92 -10.73 -24.72
CA GLU A 279 -33.34 -10.50 -25.02
C GLU A 279 -34.23 -10.94 -23.86
N ARG A 280 -33.89 -12.09 -23.30
CA ARG A 280 -34.63 -12.72 -22.19
C ARG A 280 -33.66 -13.51 -21.33
N LEU A 281 -33.83 -13.45 -20.03
CA LEU A 281 -33.11 -14.30 -19.09
C LEU A 281 -34.18 -14.94 -18.20
N GLU A 282 -34.16 -16.26 -18.10
CA GLU A 282 -35.15 -17.01 -17.32
C GLU A 282 -34.44 -18.05 -16.48
N PHE A 283 -35.01 -18.28 -15.30
CA PHE A 283 -34.66 -19.42 -14.44
C PHE A 283 -35.70 -20.50 -14.58
N GLU A 284 -35.26 -21.75 -14.75
CA GLU A 284 -36.08 -22.95 -14.86
C GLU A 284 -35.63 -23.98 -13.82
N GLY A 285 -36.58 -24.79 -13.30
CA GLY A 285 -36.33 -25.75 -12.23
C GLY A 285 -36.32 -25.14 -10.83
N ASN A 286 -36.83 -23.92 -10.72
CA ASN A 286 -37.07 -23.24 -9.45
C ASN A 286 -38.50 -23.53 -8.95
N ASP A 287 -38.58 -24.27 -7.83
CA ASP A 287 -39.85 -24.68 -7.23
C ASP A 287 -40.30 -23.73 -6.09
N VAL A 288 -39.36 -23.14 -5.38
CA VAL A 288 -39.60 -22.29 -4.18
C VAL A 288 -39.52 -20.82 -4.50
N TYR A 289 -38.48 -20.39 -5.18
CA TYR A 289 -38.29 -18.99 -5.56
C TYR A 289 -38.91 -18.71 -6.92
N SER A 290 -39.61 -17.57 -7.06
CA SER A 290 -40.13 -17.19 -8.36
C SER A 290 -38.99 -16.84 -9.33
N SER A 291 -39.15 -17.15 -10.62
CA SER A 291 -38.18 -16.79 -11.67
C SER A 291 -37.87 -15.29 -11.64
N LYS A 292 -38.90 -14.45 -11.40
CA LYS A 292 -38.72 -12.99 -11.30
C LYS A 292 -37.80 -12.59 -10.15
N TYR A 293 -37.93 -13.23 -8.97
CA TYR A 293 -37.03 -12.95 -7.83
C TYR A 293 -35.59 -13.35 -8.16
N LEU A 294 -35.38 -14.51 -8.77
CA LEU A 294 -34.05 -14.98 -9.17
C LEU A 294 -33.44 -14.10 -10.26
N GLU A 295 -34.24 -13.59 -11.18
CA GLU A 295 -33.79 -12.60 -12.17
C GLU A 295 -33.34 -11.28 -11.52
N GLU A 296 -34.14 -10.74 -10.61
CA GLU A 296 -33.80 -9.51 -9.86
C GLU A 296 -32.52 -9.72 -9.04
N LEU A 297 -32.38 -10.85 -8.37
CA LEU A 297 -31.19 -11.25 -7.64
C LEU A 297 -29.96 -11.37 -8.57
N PHE A 298 -30.14 -12.05 -9.71
CA PHE A 298 -29.10 -12.19 -10.72
C PHE A 298 -28.60 -10.83 -11.21
N PHE A 299 -29.50 -9.96 -11.67
CA PHE A 299 -29.10 -8.65 -12.14
C PHE A 299 -28.54 -7.75 -11.02
N SER A 300 -28.93 -7.96 -9.76
CA SER A 300 -28.32 -7.22 -8.62
C SER A 300 -26.84 -7.56 -8.44
N ARG A 301 -26.43 -8.80 -8.74
CA ARG A 301 -25.06 -9.34 -8.56
C ARG A 301 -24.24 -9.36 -9.85
N ALA A 302 -24.88 -9.19 -11.02
CA ALA A 302 -24.23 -9.22 -12.33
C ALA A 302 -23.25 -8.06 -12.54
N SER A 303 -22.33 -8.24 -13.48
CA SER A 303 -21.42 -7.18 -13.93
C SER A 303 -22.19 -5.99 -14.55
N SER A 304 -21.54 -4.84 -14.65
CA SER A 304 -22.16 -3.64 -15.25
C SER A 304 -22.62 -3.86 -16.70
N LEU A 305 -21.94 -4.69 -17.47
CA LEU A 305 -22.33 -5.01 -18.85
C LEU A 305 -23.60 -5.86 -18.89
N VAL A 306 -23.65 -6.92 -18.10
CA VAL A 306 -24.83 -7.78 -18.00
C VAL A 306 -26.02 -7.01 -17.43
N LYS A 307 -25.83 -6.12 -16.44
CA LYS A 307 -26.89 -5.20 -15.94
C LYS A 307 -27.43 -4.28 -17.03
N ASN A 308 -26.60 -3.87 -17.98
CA ASN A 308 -27.00 -3.05 -19.11
C ASN A 308 -27.56 -3.88 -20.29
N GLY A 309 -27.81 -5.17 -20.08
CA GLY A 309 -28.40 -6.07 -21.06
C GLY A 309 -27.45 -6.62 -22.11
N PHE A 310 -26.13 -6.58 -21.91
CA PHE A 310 -25.16 -7.17 -22.81
C PHE A 310 -24.83 -8.61 -22.41
N TYR A 311 -24.74 -9.50 -23.40
CA TYR A 311 -24.40 -10.89 -23.18
C TYR A 311 -22.90 -11.08 -22.99
N VAL A 312 -22.49 -11.56 -21.81
CA VAL A 312 -21.13 -11.95 -21.48
C VAL A 312 -21.18 -13.32 -20.82
N GLU A 313 -20.87 -14.37 -21.56
CA GLU A 313 -21.04 -15.77 -21.15
C GLU A 313 -20.41 -16.08 -19.79
N LYS A 314 -19.12 -15.75 -19.60
CA LYS A 314 -18.40 -15.97 -18.33
C LYS A 314 -19.03 -15.24 -17.14
N ASP A 315 -19.53 -14.02 -17.35
CA ASP A 315 -20.20 -13.26 -16.30
C ASP A 315 -21.56 -13.84 -15.95
N ILE A 316 -22.28 -14.35 -16.95
CA ILE A 316 -23.57 -15.03 -16.75
C ILE A 316 -23.36 -16.31 -15.93
N GLN A 317 -22.40 -17.16 -16.32
CA GLN A 317 -22.04 -18.36 -15.56
C GLN A 317 -21.67 -18.04 -14.11
N LYS A 318 -20.74 -17.10 -13.91
CA LYS A 318 -20.31 -16.66 -12.58
C LYS A 318 -21.46 -16.08 -11.76
N THR A 319 -22.33 -15.28 -12.38
CA THR A 319 -23.47 -14.68 -11.69
C THR A 319 -24.50 -15.73 -11.31
N SER A 320 -24.70 -16.75 -12.16
CA SER A 320 -25.57 -17.89 -11.84
C SER A 320 -25.06 -18.64 -10.59
N GLU A 321 -23.75 -18.85 -10.46
CA GLU A 321 -23.14 -19.44 -9.27
C GLU A 321 -23.38 -18.56 -8.03
N LEU A 322 -23.24 -17.23 -8.14
CA LEU A 322 -23.54 -16.30 -7.03
C LEU A 322 -25.02 -16.32 -6.60
N VAL A 323 -25.94 -16.62 -7.52
CA VAL A 323 -27.35 -16.85 -7.18
C VAL A 323 -27.48 -18.14 -6.37
N ILE A 324 -26.82 -19.21 -6.78
CA ILE A 324 -26.81 -20.48 -6.05
C ILE A 324 -26.19 -20.32 -4.65
N GLU A 325 -25.10 -19.56 -4.52
CA GLU A 325 -24.54 -19.25 -3.19
C GLU A 325 -25.57 -18.60 -2.27
N HIS A 326 -26.36 -17.67 -2.80
CA HIS A 326 -27.45 -17.07 -2.02
C HIS A 326 -28.55 -18.06 -1.61
N LEU A 327 -28.89 -19.02 -2.45
CA LEU A 327 -29.80 -20.10 -2.09
C LEU A 327 -29.21 -20.96 -0.96
N LYS A 328 -27.91 -21.28 -1.03
CA LYS A 328 -27.20 -22.01 0.03
C LYS A 328 -27.13 -21.22 1.34
N GLU A 329 -26.95 -19.89 1.29
CA GLU A 329 -27.07 -19.00 2.46
C GLU A 329 -28.47 -19.10 3.11
N SER A 330 -29.50 -19.39 2.31
CA SER A 330 -30.88 -19.56 2.75
C SER A 330 -31.23 -21.01 3.15
N GLY A 331 -30.23 -21.91 3.25
CA GLY A 331 -30.39 -23.27 3.71
C GLY A 331 -30.62 -24.30 2.60
N TYR A 332 -30.65 -23.93 1.33
CA TYR A 332 -30.78 -24.87 0.20
C TYR A 332 -29.40 -25.44 -0.17
N LEU A 333 -28.85 -26.30 0.69
CA LEU A 333 -27.44 -26.69 0.63
C LEU A 333 -27.10 -27.48 -0.64
N ASN A 334 -28.06 -28.19 -1.20
CA ASN A 334 -27.93 -29.00 -2.42
C ASN A 334 -28.20 -28.19 -3.70
N ALA A 335 -28.46 -26.87 -3.58
CA ALA A 335 -28.71 -26.03 -4.73
C ALA A 335 -27.51 -26.00 -5.67
N LYS A 336 -27.76 -26.07 -6.97
CA LYS A 336 -26.72 -26.04 -8.01
C LYS A 336 -27.28 -25.56 -9.35
N VAL A 337 -26.39 -24.96 -10.17
CA VAL A 337 -26.69 -24.76 -11.59
C VAL A 337 -26.57 -26.08 -12.30
N MET A 338 -27.62 -26.50 -12.97
CA MET A 338 -27.64 -27.72 -13.78
C MET A 338 -27.10 -27.49 -15.18
N ALA A 339 -27.52 -26.39 -15.80
CA ALA A 339 -27.10 -25.99 -17.13
C ALA A 339 -27.40 -24.51 -17.35
N VAL A 340 -26.64 -23.88 -18.21
CA VAL A 340 -26.96 -22.55 -18.78
C VAL A 340 -27.05 -22.77 -20.30
N HIS A 341 -28.23 -22.53 -20.85
CA HIS A 341 -28.49 -22.64 -22.28
C HIS A 341 -28.72 -21.24 -22.86
N ASP A 342 -28.02 -20.97 -23.93
CA ASP A 342 -28.18 -19.77 -24.73
C ASP A 342 -28.78 -20.11 -26.09
N SER A 343 -29.79 -19.38 -26.49
CA SER A 343 -30.41 -19.52 -27.81
C SER A 343 -30.33 -18.23 -28.60
N LEU A 344 -29.80 -18.34 -29.81
CA LEU A 344 -29.54 -17.20 -30.68
C LEU A 344 -30.84 -16.75 -31.35
N GLY A 345 -31.15 -15.46 -31.23
CA GLY A 345 -32.25 -14.88 -32.00
C GLY A 345 -31.97 -14.85 -33.54
N LYS A 346 -33.00 -14.78 -34.32
CA LYS A 346 -32.92 -14.81 -35.82
C LYS A 346 -32.02 -13.72 -36.39
N ASN A 347 -31.83 -12.64 -35.72
CA ASN A 347 -31.00 -11.49 -36.14
C ASN A 347 -29.53 -11.60 -35.73
N HIS A 348 -29.11 -12.66 -35.03
CA HIS A 348 -27.77 -12.88 -34.45
C HIS A 348 -27.25 -11.76 -33.55
N LYS A 349 -28.12 -10.87 -33.03
CA LYS A 349 -27.76 -9.78 -32.13
C LYS A 349 -28.33 -9.95 -30.72
N ASP A 350 -29.35 -10.77 -30.59
CA ASP A 350 -30.05 -11.01 -29.34
C ASP A 350 -29.92 -12.50 -28.95
N VAL A 351 -29.80 -12.74 -27.65
CA VAL A 351 -29.67 -14.05 -27.03
C VAL A 351 -30.68 -14.20 -25.91
N SER A 352 -31.44 -15.27 -25.93
CA SER A 352 -32.25 -15.70 -24.79
C SER A 352 -31.47 -16.71 -23.96
N VAL A 353 -31.36 -16.46 -22.67
CA VAL A 353 -30.61 -17.28 -21.70
C VAL A 353 -31.58 -18.00 -20.77
N SER A 354 -31.53 -19.32 -20.75
CA SER A 354 -32.25 -20.14 -19.80
C SER A 354 -31.26 -20.78 -18.82
N ILE A 355 -31.42 -20.45 -17.52
CA ILE A 355 -30.59 -20.98 -16.45
C ILE A 355 -31.38 -22.06 -15.72
N TYR A 356 -30.96 -23.31 -15.90
CA TYR A 356 -31.55 -24.47 -15.24
C TYR A 356 -30.89 -24.66 -13.90
N ILE A 357 -31.68 -24.56 -12.83
CA ILE A 357 -31.22 -24.75 -11.47
C ILE A 357 -31.93 -25.94 -10.83
N TYR A 358 -31.29 -26.46 -9.81
CA TYR A 358 -31.91 -27.37 -8.86
C TYR A 358 -31.80 -26.72 -7.50
N GLU A 359 -32.93 -26.44 -6.85
CA GLU A 359 -32.94 -25.79 -5.53
C GLU A 359 -32.69 -26.80 -4.41
N GLY A 360 -33.27 -27.98 -4.53
CA GLY A 360 -33.26 -29.02 -3.50
C GLY A 360 -34.15 -28.66 -2.32
N ASP A 361 -34.12 -29.50 -1.28
CA ASP A 361 -34.86 -29.29 -0.05
C ASP A 361 -34.09 -28.30 0.86
N GLN A 362 -34.84 -27.47 1.60
CA GLN A 362 -34.26 -26.56 2.60
C GLN A 362 -33.85 -27.35 3.84
N THR A 363 -32.60 -27.22 4.25
CA THR A 363 -32.06 -27.78 5.49
C THR A 363 -32.32 -26.83 6.63
N VAL A 364 -33.02 -27.30 7.67
CA VAL A 364 -33.36 -26.52 8.87
C VAL A 364 -32.61 -27.07 10.07
N VAL A 365 -32.16 -26.20 10.96
CA VAL A 365 -31.54 -26.63 12.22
C VAL A 365 -32.60 -27.21 13.14
N GLU A 366 -32.59 -28.53 13.31
CA GLU A 366 -33.47 -29.26 14.25
C GLU A 366 -33.03 -29.04 15.69
N ARG A 367 -31.72 -29.20 15.92
CA ARG A 367 -31.12 -29.10 17.25
C ARG A 367 -29.71 -28.60 17.14
N TRP A 368 -29.26 -27.91 18.20
CA TRP A 368 -27.85 -27.62 18.36
C TRP A 368 -27.40 -28.00 19.77
N LYS A 369 -26.14 -28.42 19.88
CA LYS A 369 -25.48 -28.80 21.12
C LYS A 369 -24.10 -28.20 21.15
N VAL A 370 -23.71 -27.71 22.32
CA VAL A 370 -22.38 -27.17 22.57
C VAL A 370 -21.83 -27.84 23.80
N GLU A 371 -20.65 -28.44 23.68
CA GLU A 371 -19.97 -29.14 24.76
C GLU A 371 -18.55 -28.57 24.98
N GLY A 372 -18.13 -28.47 26.23
CA GLY A 372 -16.77 -28.08 26.60
C GLY A 372 -16.56 -26.60 26.87
N THR A 373 -17.59 -25.76 26.77
CA THR A 373 -17.52 -24.32 27.05
C THR A 373 -17.77 -24.06 28.55
N ARG A 374 -16.97 -23.21 29.16
CA ARG A 374 -17.11 -22.72 30.55
C ARG A 374 -17.00 -21.21 30.60
N ALA A 375 -16.15 -20.60 29.79
CA ALA A 375 -15.90 -19.17 29.76
C ALA A 375 -17.02 -18.40 29.05
N LEU A 376 -17.67 -19.01 28.04
CA LEU A 376 -18.82 -18.47 27.36
C LEU A 376 -20.03 -19.36 27.58
N SER A 377 -21.20 -18.76 27.71
CA SER A 377 -22.47 -19.48 27.81
C SER A 377 -22.84 -20.12 26.47
N HIS A 378 -23.59 -21.23 26.51
CA HIS A 378 -24.05 -21.91 25.30
C HIS A 378 -24.85 -20.98 24.38
N GLN A 379 -25.61 -20.02 24.97
CA GLN A 379 -26.38 -19.03 24.20
C GLN A 379 -25.49 -18.01 23.47
N GLU A 380 -24.41 -17.54 24.12
CA GLU A 380 -23.43 -16.63 23.49
C GLU A 380 -22.73 -17.33 22.31
N VAL A 381 -22.33 -18.59 22.53
CA VAL A 381 -21.72 -19.40 21.46
C VAL A 381 -22.68 -19.60 20.29
N ALA A 382 -23.94 -19.99 20.57
CA ALA A 382 -24.97 -20.18 19.53
C ALA A 382 -25.24 -18.86 18.76
N GLY A 383 -25.26 -17.74 19.50
CA GLY A 383 -25.39 -16.42 18.88
C GLY A 383 -24.23 -16.04 17.94
N MET A 384 -22.97 -16.35 18.34
CA MET A 384 -21.79 -16.14 17.51
C MET A 384 -21.82 -17.03 16.26
N LEU A 385 -22.33 -18.23 16.35
CA LEU A 385 -22.45 -19.18 15.23
C LEU A 385 -23.64 -18.86 14.33
N GLY A 386 -24.55 -17.99 14.74
CA GLY A 386 -25.77 -17.67 13.99
C GLY A 386 -26.77 -18.83 13.92
N ILE A 387 -26.72 -19.78 14.88
CA ILE A 387 -27.57 -20.98 14.89
C ILE A 387 -28.76 -20.82 15.85
N GLN A 388 -29.95 -21.16 15.34
CA GLN A 388 -31.18 -21.21 16.13
C GLN A 388 -32.03 -22.39 15.64
N THR A 389 -32.74 -23.07 16.56
CA THR A 389 -33.66 -24.15 16.21
C THR A 389 -34.80 -23.63 15.34
N GLY A 390 -35.13 -24.35 14.28
CA GLY A 390 -36.19 -24.00 13.35
C GLY A 390 -35.80 -22.98 12.27
N VAL A 391 -34.55 -22.53 12.24
CA VAL A 391 -34.04 -21.58 11.24
C VAL A 391 -33.25 -22.34 10.16
N PRO A 392 -33.30 -21.91 8.89
CA PRO A 392 -32.48 -22.51 7.83
C PRO A 392 -30.98 -22.48 8.16
N LEU A 393 -30.29 -23.59 7.86
CA LEU A 393 -28.86 -23.72 8.11
C LEU A 393 -28.06 -22.92 7.06
N ASN A 394 -27.35 -21.88 7.50
CA ASN A 394 -26.39 -21.13 6.69
C ASN A 394 -24.97 -21.57 7.01
N LEU A 395 -24.35 -22.36 6.15
CA LEU A 395 -22.99 -22.85 6.35
C LEU A 395 -21.91 -21.74 6.30
N TYR A 396 -22.15 -20.68 5.51
CA TYR A 396 -21.21 -19.55 5.44
C TYR A 396 -21.18 -18.78 6.77
N SER A 397 -22.38 -18.45 7.30
CA SER A 397 -22.48 -17.83 8.63
C SER A 397 -21.95 -18.72 9.74
N LEU A 398 -22.14 -20.03 9.64
CA LEU A 398 -21.59 -21.00 10.59
C LEU A 398 -20.05 -20.98 10.56
N THR A 399 -19.43 -21.01 9.37
CA THR A 399 -17.98 -20.97 9.22
C THR A 399 -17.40 -19.66 9.73
N GLU A 400 -18.00 -18.52 9.39
CA GLU A 400 -17.61 -17.22 9.89
C GLU A 400 -17.76 -17.13 11.42
N GLY A 401 -18.87 -17.68 11.94
CA GLY A 401 -19.14 -17.78 13.38
C GLY A 401 -18.10 -18.62 14.13
N LEU A 402 -17.60 -19.71 13.54
CA LEU A 402 -16.52 -20.51 14.11
C LEU A 402 -15.21 -19.70 14.23
N GLU A 403 -14.88 -18.93 13.22
CA GLU A 403 -13.69 -18.06 13.28
C GLU A 403 -13.86 -16.93 14.31
N HIS A 404 -15.06 -16.34 14.41
CA HIS A 404 -15.40 -15.40 15.46
C HIS A 404 -15.29 -16.01 16.85
N LEU A 405 -15.75 -17.25 17.02
CA LEU A 405 -15.66 -17.98 18.27
C LEU A 405 -14.19 -18.26 18.65
N LYS A 406 -13.38 -18.74 17.71
CA LYS A 406 -11.93 -18.97 17.91
C LYS A 406 -11.25 -17.69 18.37
N LYS A 407 -11.55 -16.58 17.70
CA LYS A 407 -11.02 -15.26 18.02
C LYS A 407 -11.48 -14.79 19.41
N ALA A 408 -12.77 -14.92 19.72
CA ALA A 408 -13.32 -14.54 21.03
C ALA A 408 -12.63 -15.26 22.19
N TYR A 409 -12.42 -16.59 22.07
CA TYR A 409 -11.69 -17.35 23.07
C TYR A 409 -10.22 -16.93 23.19
N ARG A 410 -9.52 -16.68 22.05
CA ARG A 410 -8.15 -16.18 22.06
C ARG A 410 -8.04 -14.78 22.68
N ASP A 411 -9.05 -13.94 22.48
CA ASP A 411 -9.11 -12.61 23.10
C ASP A 411 -9.39 -12.67 24.60
N LEU A 412 -10.10 -13.70 25.06
CA LEU A 412 -10.30 -13.99 26.49
C LEU A 412 -9.08 -14.67 27.15
N GLY A 413 -8.00 -14.93 26.42
CA GLY A 413 -6.76 -15.52 26.92
C GLY A 413 -6.68 -17.04 26.79
N TYR A 414 -7.62 -17.71 26.15
CA TYR A 414 -7.60 -19.14 25.87
C TYR A 414 -6.88 -19.42 24.54
N LEU A 415 -5.58 -19.24 24.48
CA LEU A 415 -4.80 -19.30 23.25
C LEU A 415 -4.77 -20.70 22.61
N ASP A 416 -4.94 -21.74 23.41
CA ASP A 416 -4.98 -23.14 22.98
C ASP A 416 -6.40 -23.64 22.68
N PHE A 417 -7.35 -22.73 22.53
CA PHE A 417 -8.71 -23.08 22.16
C PHE A 417 -8.75 -23.88 20.85
N LYS A 418 -9.46 -25.01 20.88
CA LYS A 418 -9.61 -25.89 19.72
C LYS A 418 -11.05 -26.38 19.60
N ILE A 419 -11.53 -26.47 18.39
CA ILE A 419 -12.76 -27.15 18.03
C ILE A 419 -12.36 -28.61 17.72
N LEU A 420 -12.96 -29.57 18.41
CA LEU A 420 -12.51 -30.96 18.37
C LEU A 420 -13.06 -31.74 17.16
N ASN A 421 -14.13 -31.24 16.55
CA ASN A 421 -14.85 -31.92 15.45
C ASN A 421 -15.05 -31.06 14.21
N GLU A 422 -14.13 -30.13 13.94
CA GLU A 422 -14.19 -29.26 12.76
C GLU A 422 -13.84 -30.00 11.47
N GLU A 423 -12.89 -30.95 11.49
CA GLU A 423 -12.32 -31.59 10.31
C GLU A 423 -12.28 -33.14 10.34
N ASP A 424 -12.86 -33.78 11.35
CA ASP A 424 -12.65 -35.22 11.53
C ASP A 424 -13.62 -36.07 10.67
N SER A 425 -13.38 -36.06 9.34
CA SER A 425 -14.09 -36.92 8.38
C SER A 425 -13.78 -38.43 8.56
N GLU A 426 -12.65 -38.81 9.20
CA GLU A 426 -12.24 -40.19 9.37
C GLU A 426 -12.92 -40.89 10.58
N LYS A 427 -13.45 -40.12 11.55
CA LYS A 427 -14.05 -40.66 12.77
C LYS A 427 -15.56 -40.52 12.90
N ASN A 428 -16.30 -40.21 11.83
CA ASN A 428 -17.77 -40.02 11.87
C ASN A 428 -18.25 -38.98 12.91
N GLN A 429 -17.45 -37.98 13.22
CA GLN A 429 -17.78 -36.89 14.15
C GLN A 429 -17.73 -35.54 13.43
N SER A 430 -18.66 -35.31 12.50
CA SER A 430 -18.76 -34.02 11.83
C SER A 430 -19.50 -33.01 12.70
N LEU A 431 -19.13 -31.71 12.53
CA LEU A 431 -19.78 -30.57 13.21
C LEU A 431 -21.29 -30.52 12.89
N VAL A 432 -21.68 -30.87 11.66
CA VAL A 432 -23.06 -30.87 11.21
C VAL A 432 -23.45 -32.28 10.82
N LEU A 433 -24.50 -32.80 11.44
CA LEU A 433 -25.08 -34.09 11.17
C LEU A 433 -26.43 -33.89 10.47
N TYR A 434 -26.61 -34.49 9.32
CA TYR A 434 -27.82 -34.42 8.51
C TYR A 434 -28.68 -35.67 8.68
N ASP A 435 -29.98 -35.49 8.54
CA ASP A 435 -30.89 -36.65 8.33
C ASP A 435 -30.71 -37.27 6.93
N GLN A 436 -31.43 -38.37 6.65
CA GLN A 436 -31.29 -39.11 5.38
C GLN A 436 -31.65 -38.24 4.15
N ASP A 437 -32.56 -37.30 4.32
CA ASP A 437 -33.11 -36.46 3.25
C ASP A 437 -32.46 -35.06 3.19
N TYR A 438 -31.48 -34.75 4.05
CA TYR A 438 -30.81 -33.43 4.19
C TYR A 438 -31.79 -32.29 4.50
N ARG A 439 -32.94 -32.56 5.11
CA ARG A 439 -33.95 -31.57 5.52
C ARG A 439 -33.70 -31.04 6.93
N LEU A 440 -33.14 -31.89 7.77
CA LEU A 440 -32.84 -31.52 9.18
C LEU A 440 -31.36 -31.64 9.44
N ALA A 441 -30.84 -30.66 10.17
CA ALA A 441 -29.45 -30.65 10.59
C ALA A 441 -29.35 -30.50 12.12
N THR A 442 -28.48 -31.33 12.71
CA THR A 442 -28.05 -31.16 14.11
C THR A 442 -26.63 -30.60 14.11
N VAL A 443 -26.43 -29.44 14.73
CA VAL A 443 -25.10 -28.86 14.93
C VAL A 443 -24.55 -29.28 16.28
N ASP A 444 -23.52 -30.14 16.31
CA ASP A 444 -22.88 -30.66 17.52
C ASP A 444 -21.46 -30.06 17.62
N LEU A 445 -21.31 -28.98 18.38
CA LEU A 445 -20.03 -28.29 18.60
C LEU A 445 -19.35 -28.84 19.84
N ARG A 446 -18.16 -29.39 19.69
CA ARG A 446 -17.31 -29.85 20.79
C ARG A 446 -16.03 -29.06 20.82
N VAL A 447 -15.77 -28.40 21.94
CA VAL A 447 -14.60 -27.55 22.10
C VAL A 447 -13.74 -27.98 23.29
N LYS A 448 -12.48 -27.63 23.20
CA LYS A 448 -11.54 -27.67 24.32
C LYS A 448 -11.00 -26.26 24.50
N GLU A 449 -11.36 -25.63 25.62
CA GLU A 449 -10.95 -24.24 25.91
C GLU A 449 -9.44 -24.09 26.12
N GLY A 450 -8.82 -25.11 26.74
CA GLY A 450 -7.44 -25.01 27.19
C GLY A 450 -7.30 -24.20 28.49
N PRO A 451 -6.07 -23.89 28.91
CA PRO A 451 -5.80 -23.04 30.09
C PRO A 451 -5.99 -21.57 29.77
N LEU A 452 -6.37 -20.78 30.77
CA LEU A 452 -6.37 -19.32 30.70
C LEU A 452 -4.94 -18.82 30.87
N TYR A 453 -4.42 -18.16 29.84
CA TYR A 453 -3.07 -17.65 29.86
C TYR A 453 -2.99 -16.19 30.30
N ARG A 454 -1.97 -15.88 31.07
CA ARG A 454 -1.58 -14.53 31.47
C ARG A 454 -0.20 -14.19 30.94
N VAL A 455 0.07 -12.89 30.85
CA VAL A 455 1.40 -12.39 30.47
C VAL A 455 2.36 -12.69 31.64
N GLY A 456 3.36 -13.54 31.41
CA GLY A 456 4.49 -13.73 32.29
C GLY A 456 5.52 -12.62 32.12
N ALA A 457 6.76 -12.97 31.78
CA ALA A 457 7.79 -11.95 31.49
C ALA A 457 7.67 -11.40 30.08
N ILE A 458 7.96 -10.12 29.92
CA ILE A 458 8.08 -9.47 28.60
C ILE A 458 9.56 -9.26 28.30
N ARG A 459 10.07 -9.96 27.29
CA ARG A 459 11.44 -9.83 26.81
C ARG A 459 11.48 -9.06 25.49
N ILE A 460 12.38 -8.07 25.42
CA ILE A 460 12.56 -7.22 24.24
C ILE A 460 13.95 -7.46 23.66
N ASP A 461 14.02 -7.84 22.39
CA ASP A 461 15.26 -8.13 21.67
C ASP A 461 15.40 -7.21 20.46
N GLY A 462 16.66 -6.93 20.06
CA GLY A 462 16.97 -6.14 18.88
C GLY A 462 17.03 -4.63 19.11
N LEU A 463 17.04 -4.18 20.36
CA LEU A 463 17.28 -2.77 20.72
C LEU A 463 18.76 -2.44 20.59
N GLU A 464 19.09 -1.45 19.76
CA GLU A 464 20.45 -0.91 19.63
C GLU A 464 20.60 0.40 20.41
N LYS A 465 19.69 1.34 20.17
CA LYS A 465 19.70 2.69 20.76
C LYS A 465 18.39 3.09 21.41
N THR A 466 17.27 2.48 20.94
CA THR A 466 15.94 2.75 21.49
C THR A 466 15.88 2.30 22.95
N LYS A 467 15.29 3.12 23.80
CA LYS A 467 15.11 2.79 25.23
C LYS A 467 13.95 1.82 25.41
N ASP A 468 14.11 0.83 26.29
CA ASP A 468 13.12 -0.21 26.60
C ASP A 468 11.72 0.35 26.89
N PHE A 469 11.60 1.41 27.67
CA PHE A 469 10.33 2.03 28.02
C PHE A 469 9.55 2.57 26.80
N VAL A 470 10.23 2.86 25.67
CA VAL A 470 9.58 3.32 24.44
C VAL A 470 8.74 2.20 23.83
N ILE A 471 9.20 0.95 23.92
CA ILE A 471 8.41 -0.20 23.48
C ILE A 471 7.31 -0.47 24.52
N ARG A 472 7.66 -0.57 25.81
CA ARG A 472 6.70 -0.94 26.86
C ARG A 472 5.48 -0.02 26.93
N ARG A 473 5.64 1.28 26.67
CA ARG A 473 4.52 2.24 26.69
C ARG A 473 3.51 2.05 25.56
N GLU A 474 3.91 1.39 24.45
CA GLU A 474 3.06 1.11 23.29
C GLU A 474 2.33 -0.22 23.38
N LEU A 475 2.70 -1.06 24.39
CA LEU A 475 2.01 -2.33 24.59
C LEU A 475 0.61 -2.09 25.14
N ALA A 476 -0.35 -2.83 24.61
CA ALA A 476 -1.73 -2.82 25.07
C ALA A 476 -1.96 -3.81 26.24
N PHE A 477 -0.90 -4.44 26.75
CA PHE A 477 -0.91 -5.39 27.86
C PHE A 477 0.30 -5.18 28.77
N SER A 478 0.17 -5.64 30.01
CA SER A 478 1.20 -5.61 31.03
C SER A 478 1.44 -7.00 31.64
N GLU A 479 2.58 -7.20 32.28
CA GLU A 479 2.89 -8.43 33.03
C GLU A 479 1.80 -8.73 34.07
N GLY A 480 1.32 -9.98 34.15
CA GLY A 480 0.23 -10.44 35.02
C GLY A 480 -1.19 -10.30 34.45
N GLU A 481 -1.40 -9.53 33.39
CA GLU A 481 -2.71 -9.37 32.72
C GLU A 481 -3.06 -10.60 31.88
N ILE A 482 -4.34 -10.75 31.52
CA ILE A 482 -4.79 -11.79 30.58
C ILE A 482 -4.21 -11.51 29.21
N LEU A 483 -3.64 -12.54 28.58
CA LEU A 483 -3.00 -12.44 27.27
C LEU A 483 -4.01 -12.68 26.14
N GLY A 484 -4.64 -11.63 25.66
CA GLY A 484 -5.56 -11.67 24.52
C GLY A 484 -4.84 -11.45 23.18
N GLU A 485 -5.26 -12.18 22.14
CA GLU A 485 -4.68 -12.06 20.78
C GLU A 485 -4.84 -10.64 20.22
N SER A 486 -6.00 -10.03 20.40
CA SER A 486 -6.26 -8.66 19.97
C SER A 486 -5.31 -7.64 20.59
N LEU A 487 -4.91 -7.82 21.85
CA LEU A 487 -3.96 -6.95 22.56
C LEU A 487 -2.54 -7.07 21.96
N ILE A 488 -2.15 -8.28 21.57
CA ILE A 488 -0.87 -8.55 20.90
C ILE A 488 -0.84 -7.82 19.54
N LEU A 489 -1.87 -8.03 18.70
CA LEU A 489 -1.99 -7.38 17.41
C LEU A 489 -2.08 -5.85 17.51
N GLN A 490 -2.73 -5.34 18.56
CA GLN A 490 -2.80 -3.91 18.84
C GLN A 490 -1.40 -3.37 19.21
N SER A 491 -0.67 -4.06 20.06
CA SER A 491 0.69 -3.68 20.45
C SER A 491 1.63 -3.68 19.26
N GLU A 492 1.56 -4.69 18.41
CA GLU A 492 2.36 -4.75 17.18
C GLU A 492 2.04 -3.58 16.24
N ARG A 493 0.76 -3.27 16.04
CA ARG A 493 0.34 -2.09 15.25
C ARG A 493 0.81 -0.77 15.85
N ASN A 494 0.76 -0.63 17.18
CA ASN A 494 1.24 0.57 17.86
C ASN A 494 2.76 0.76 17.64
N LEU A 495 3.55 -0.30 17.83
CA LEU A 495 4.99 -0.29 17.60
C LEU A 495 5.36 0.03 16.14
N ARG A 496 4.66 -0.57 15.16
CA ARG A 496 4.86 -0.27 13.73
C ARG A 496 4.52 1.19 13.39
N LYS A 497 3.52 1.78 14.05
CA LYS A 497 3.12 3.19 13.85
C LYS A 497 4.18 4.20 14.29
N LEU A 498 5.09 3.84 15.19
CA LEU A 498 6.18 4.73 15.59
C LEU A 498 7.10 5.08 14.41
N GLY A 499 7.22 4.19 13.41
CA GLY A 499 8.05 4.40 12.23
C GLY A 499 9.56 4.37 12.50
N ILE A 500 9.98 4.01 13.71
CA ILE A 500 11.39 3.87 14.10
C ILE A 500 11.92 2.45 14.01
N PHE A 501 11.04 1.50 13.65
CA PHE A 501 11.38 0.09 13.43
C PHE A 501 11.08 -0.31 11.98
N SER A 502 12.02 -1.00 11.34
CA SER A 502 11.85 -1.60 10.01
C SER A 502 11.09 -2.93 10.08
N ASP A 503 11.23 -3.63 11.20
CA ASP A 503 10.48 -4.85 11.49
C ASP A 503 10.09 -4.94 12.97
N VAL A 504 8.90 -5.51 13.22
CA VAL A 504 8.36 -5.76 14.54
C VAL A 504 7.65 -7.10 14.51
N SER A 505 8.01 -8.00 15.42
CA SER A 505 7.28 -9.25 15.65
C SER A 505 7.10 -9.52 17.15
N ILE A 506 5.91 -9.96 17.52
CA ILE A 506 5.58 -10.37 18.87
C ILE A 506 5.29 -11.87 18.84
N ARG A 507 6.04 -12.65 19.58
CA ARG A 507 5.88 -14.10 19.67
C ARG A 507 5.65 -14.51 21.11
N ILE A 508 4.89 -15.57 21.29
CA ILE A 508 4.51 -16.12 22.60
C ILE A 508 5.23 -17.45 22.77
N PHE A 509 5.80 -17.66 23.94
CA PHE A 509 6.47 -18.91 24.32
C PHE A 509 5.93 -19.43 25.65
N GLU A 510 6.13 -20.70 25.88
CA GLU A 510 5.88 -21.31 27.19
C GLU A 510 6.81 -20.69 28.27
N ASP A 511 6.27 -20.45 29.48
CA ASP A 511 7.11 -20.12 30.63
C ASP A 511 7.55 -21.43 31.28
N PRO A 512 8.87 -21.72 31.40
CA PRO A 512 9.36 -22.99 31.93
C PRO A 512 8.96 -23.26 33.39
N GLY A 513 8.58 -22.22 34.12
CA GLY A 513 8.25 -22.32 35.56
C GLY A 513 6.75 -22.37 35.87
N HIS A 514 5.89 -21.91 34.96
CA HIS A 514 4.47 -21.71 35.21
C HIS A 514 3.63 -22.06 33.99
N SER A 515 2.79 -23.05 34.09
CA SER A 515 1.97 -23.55 32.96
C SER A 515 0.85 -22.60 32.52
N ASP A 516 0.49 -21.62 33.31
CA ASP A 516 -0.54 -20.61 33.11
C ASP A 516 0.01 -19.24 32.65
N LEU A 517 1.35 -19.09 32.66
CA LEU A 517 2.02 -17.88 32.16
C LEU A 517 2.65 -18.12 30.80
N LYS A 518 2.65 -17.09 30.00
CA LYS A 518 3.34 -17.08 28.68
C LYS A 518 4.44 -16.03 28.68
N LEU A 519 5.62 -16.40 28.22
CA LEU A 519 6.70 -15.48 27.94
C LEU A 519 6.40 -14.74 26.61
N VAL A 520 6.27 -13.42 26.66
CA VAL A 520 6.06 -12.61 25.46
C VAL A 520 7.39 -12.05 24.98
N ARG A 521 7.84 -12.49 23.81
CA ARG A 521 9.07 -12.00 23.19
C ARG A 521 8.73 -11.02 22.09
N ILE A 522 9.26 -9.79 22.21
CA ILE A 522 9.12 -8.72 21.26
C ILE A 522 10.45 -8.55 20.54
N ALA A 523 10.53 -8.92 19.29
CA ALA A 523 11.72 -8.73 18.46
C ALA A 523 11.49 -7.53 17.53
N VAL A 524 12.43 -6.58 17.59
CA VAL A 524 12.39 -5.37 16.77
C VAL A 524 13.70 -5.22 15.99
N ARG A 525 13.62 -4.57 14.84
CA ARG A 525 14.78 -4.11 14.07
C ARG A 525 14.64 -2.61 13.88
N GLU A 526 15.62 -1.85 14.39
CA GLU A 526 15.59 -0.40 14.24
C GLU A 526 15.74 0.01 12.77
N ALA A 527 14.96 1.02 12.36
CA ALA A 527 15.03 1.60 11.01
C ALA A 527 16.14 2.65 10.91
N ASP A 528 16.50 3.01 9.69
CA ASP A 528 17.39 4.14 9.43
C ASP A 528 16.77 5.43 9.99
N ARG A 529 17.59 6.20 10.72
CA ARG A 529 17.12 7.38 11.45
C ARG A 529 17.15 8.67 10.66
N GLY A 530 18.06 8.76 9.71
CA GLY A 530 18.24 9.92 8.87
C GLY A 530 17.55 9.78 7.53
N LEU A 531 16.64 10.71 7.20
CA LEU A 531 16.00 10.78 5.88
C LEU A 531 16.20 12.18 5.33
N LEU A 532 16.91 12.29 4.20
CA LEU A 532 17.03 13.52 3.44
C LEU A 532 16.11 13.46 2.22
N THR A 533 15.12 14.34 2.20
CA THR A 533 14.23 14.55 1.06
C THR A 533 14.55 15.90 0.44
N TRP A 534 14.77 15.94 -0.85
CA TRP A 534 14.97 17.19 -1.58
C TRP A 534 14.37 17.11 -2.97
N GLY A 535 14.01 18.23 -3.53
CA GLY A 535 13.46 18.27 -4.89
C GLY A 535 13.38 19.68 -5.44
N PRO A 536 13.63 19.83 -6.76
CA PRO A 536 13.32 21.04 -7.47
C PRO A 536 11.83 21.11 -7.77
N GLY A 537 11.30 22.32 -7.87
CA GLY A 537 9.94 22.59 -8.31
C GLY A 537 9.87 23.86 -9.14
N ILE A 538 8.82 24.00 -9.91
CA ILE A 538 8.55 25.22 -10.70
C ILE A 538 7.07 25.58 -10.52
N ARG A 539 6.82 26.85 -10.23
CA ARG A 539 5.48 27.44 -10.21
C ARG A 539 5.51 28.78 -10.93
N ASN A 540 4.45 29.10 -11.64
CA ASN A 540 4.42 30.36 -12.42
C ASN A 540 4.44 31.61 -11.53
N ASP A 541 3.91 31.53 -10.31
CA ASP A 541 3.87 32.63 -9.31
C ASP A 541 5.14 32.73 -8.45
N LEU A 542 5.71 31.60 -8.03
CA LEU A 542 6.88 31.53 -7.16
C LEU A 542 8.20 31.29 -7.92
N GLY A 543 8.13 31.04 -9.23
CA GLY A 543 9.31 30.75 -10.03
C GLY A 543 9.94 29.40 -9.77
N ILE A 544 11.26 29.32 -9.80
CA ILE A 544 12.03 28.12 -9.49
C ILE A 544 12.08 27.97 -7.99
N ARG A 545 11.81 26.74 -7.52
CA ARG A 545 11.84 26.37 -6.10
C ARG A 545 12.84 25.27 -5.86
N LEU A 546 13.45 25.29 -4.70
CA LEU A 546 14.21 24.18 -4.14
C LEU A 546 13.67 23.89 -2.75
N PHE A 547 13.27 22.67 -2.53
CA PHE A 547 12.86 22.13 -1.23
C PHE A 547 13.90 21.13 -0.72
N SER A 548 14.25 21.22 0.54
CA SER A 548 15.09 20.22 1.21
C SER A 548 14.63 20.03 2.65
N GLN A 549 14.44 18.78 3.05
CA GLN A 549 14.06 18.40 4.41
C GLN A 549 14.95 17.28 4.90
N LEU A 550 15.65 17.53 6.00
CA LEU A 550 16.36 16.52 6.77
C LEU A 550 15.49 16.13 7.97
N SER A 551 15.12 14.88 8.06
CA SER A 551 14.44 14.30 9.21
C SER A 551 15.40 13.35 9.91
N TYR A 552 15.56 13.49 11.22
CA TYR A 552 16.30 12.57 12.05
C TYR A 552 15.40 12.06 13.18
N THR A 553 15.01 10.80 13.08
CA THR A 553 14.07 10.14 13.99
C THR A 553 14.79 9.44 15.15
N ASN A 554 14.04 9.11 16.19
CA ASN A 554 14.52 8.38 17.37
C ASN A 554 15.77 9.00 18.04
N LEU A 555 15.76 10.33 18.19
CA LEU A 555 16.82 11.05 18.92
C LEU A 555 16.96 10.51 20.35
N TRP A 556 18.20 10.22 20.74
CA TRP A 556 18.57 9.66 22.03
C TRP A 556 17.87 8.34 22.39
N GLY A 557 17.25 7.68 21.42
CA GLY A 557 16.47 6.47 21.63
C GLY A 557 15.12 6.70 22.34
N LEU A 558 14.58 7.93 22.26
CA LEU A 558 13.37 8.35 22.97
C LEU A 558 12.14 8.47 22.04
N ASP A 559 12.25 8.08 20.75
CA ASP A 559 11.24 8.29 19.73
C ASP A 559 11.00 9.78 19.40
N HIS A 560 11.96 10.65 19.74
CA HIS A 560 11.87 12.06 19.38
C HIS A 560 12.42 12.29 17.97
N THR A 561 11.90 13.30 17.26
CA THR A 561 12.31 13.62 15.89
C THR A 561 12.76 15.07 15.79
N ALA A 562 13.88 15.30 15.13
CA ALA A 562 14.31 16.61 14.68
C ALA A 562 14.07 16.74 13.17
N LEU A 563 13.55 17.90 12.77
CA LEU A 563 13.26 18.23 11.38
C LEU A 563 13.98 19.55 11.04
N VAL A 564 14.70 19.57 9.94
CA VAL A 564 15.27 20.80 9.36
C VAL A 564 14.72 20.92 7.95
N THR A 565 13.99 21.99 7.69
CA THR A 565 13.39 22.27 6.38
C THR A 565 13.96 23.55 5.80
N LEU A 566 14.39 23.50 4.56
CA LEU A 566 14.92 24.63 3.80
C LEU A 566 14.12 24.80 2.52
N ASN A 567 13.56 25.96 2.30
CA ASN A 567 12.89 26.35 1.07
C ASN A 567 13.59 27.55 0.46
N ALA A 568 13.82 27.54 -0.83
CA ALA A 568 14.33 28.67 -1.58
C ALA A 568 13.51 28.86 -2.85
N ASN A 569 13.15 30.09 -3.16
CA ASN A 569 12.38 30.42 -4.37
C ASN A 569 13.04 31.56 -5.12
N ARG A 570 12.95 31.52 -6.45
CA ARG A 570 13.34 32.65 -7.30
C ARG A 570 12.20 32.93 -8.27
N ARG A 571 11.44 34.00 -8.00
CA ARG A 571 10.29 34.40 -8.83
C ARG A 571 10.71 34.78 -10.25
N PHE A 572 9.85 34.51 -11.22
CA PHE A 572 10.03 34.95 -12.61
C PHE A 572 9.59 36.41 -12.80
N ARG A 573 8.60 36.86 -12.05
CA ARG A 573 8.05 38.22 -12.11
C ARG A 573 8.14 38.84 -10.72
N LEU A 574 8.19 40.18 -10.67
CA LEU A 574 8.30 40.92 -9.41
C LEU A 574 9.50 40.47 -8.54
N TYR A 575 10.62 40.16 -9.19
CA TYR A 575 11.81 39.68 -8.50
C TYR A 575 12.59 40.86 -7.93
N HIS A 576 12.67 40.97 -6.59
CA HIS A 576 13.54 41.89 -5.90
C HIS A 576 14.73 41.18 -5.26
N PHE A 577 14.51 39.97 -4.74
CA PHE A 577 15.53 39.12 -4.10
C PHE A 577 15.10 37.65 -4.11
N PRO A 578 16.05 36.72 -3.92
CA PRO A 578 15.70 35.32 -3.66
C PRO A 578 14.97 35.19 -2.34
N GLU A 579 13.83 34.52 -2.33
CA GLU A 579 13.10 34.15 -1.11
C GLU A 579 13.73 32.94 -0.46
N PHE A 580 13.76 32.90 0.83
CA PHE A 580 14.17 31.71 1.58
C PHE A 580 13.34 31.54 2.85
N GLN A 581 13.24 30.31 3.29
CA GLN A 581 12.66 29.94 4.58
C GLN A 581 13.44 28.75 5.14
N ALA A 582 13.96 28.92 6.34
CA ALA A 582 14.61 27.88 7.12
C ALA A 582 13.76 27.58 8.37
N GLN A 583 13.54 26.32 8.65
CA GLN A 583 12.75 25.90 9.80
C GLN A 583 13.44 24.73 10.50
N VAL A 584 13.50 24.79 11.81
CA VAL A 584 13.92 23.69 12.69
C VAL A 584 12.76 23.36 13.61
N ALA A 585 12.35 22.11 13.61
CA ALA A 585 11.29 21.63 14.49
C ALA A 585 11.78 20.40 15.27
N TYR A 586 11.33 20.32 16.50
CA TYR A 586 11.56 19.17 17.36
C TYR A 586 10.22 18.57 17.73
N VAL A 587 10.06 17.25 17.55
CA VAL A 587 8.81 16.56 17.83
C VAL A 587 9.04 15.64 19.04
N TRP A 588 8.28 15.86 20.09
CA TRP A 588 8.30 15.06 21.30
C TRP A 588 6.94 14.39 21.50
N PRO A 589 6.77 13.15 21.03
CA PRO A 589 5.57 12.36 21.27
C PRO A 589 5.47 11.94 22.74
N HIS A 590 4.27 11.69 23.22
CA HIS A 590 4.01 11.33 24.63
C HIS A 590 4.60 12.35 25.63
N PHE A 591 4.44 13.63 25.32
CA PHE A 591 4.99 14.73 26.12
C PHE A 591 4.63 14.58 27.59
N LEU A 592 5.64 14.63 28.46
CA LEU A 592 5.52 14.43 29.93
C LEU A 592 4.74 13.14 30.30
N LYS A 593 4.85 12.08 29.52
CA LYS A 593 4.16 10.77 29.69
C LYS A 593 2.63 10.82 29.48
N PHE A 594 2.07 11.93 28.98
CA PHE A 594 0.65 11.97 28.60
C PHE A 594 0.44 11.16 27.30
N PRO A 595 -0.45 10.16 27.32
CA PRO A 595 -0.67 9.33 26.14
C PRO A 595 -1.10 10.16 24.95
N SER A 596 -0.45 9.93 23.81
CA SER A 596 -0.74 10.55 22.51
C SER A 596 -0.65 12.08 22.47
N LEU A 597 -0.14 12.75 23.51
CA LEU A 597 0.11 14.19 23.48
C LEU A 597 1.47 14.45 22.85
N THR A 598 1.50 15.12 21.71
CA THR A 598 2.73 15.52 21.02
C THR A 598 3.01 16.99 21.27
N PHE A 599 4.23 17.30 21.70
CA PHE A 599 4.73 18.67 21.82
C PHE A 599 5.73 18.94 20.69
N ARG A 600 5.54 20.09 20.01
CA ARG A 600 6.38 20.46 18.87
C ARG A 600 6.81 21.93 18.97
N PRO A 601 7.94 22.24 19.59
CA PRO A 601 8.61 23.52 19.43
C PRO A 601 9.18 23.65 18.01
N THR A 602 9.00 24.82 17.41
CA THR A 602 9.50 25.13 16.07
C THR A 602 10.13 26.52 16.08
N PHE A 603 11.26 26.63 15.42
CA PHE A 603 11.91 27.90 15.14
C PHE A 603 12.04 28.04 13.62
N SER A 604 11.63 29.19 13.08
CA SER A 604 11.80 29.49 11.66
C SER A 604 12.25 30.90 11.42
N ALA A 605 13.01 31.08 10.34
CA ALA A 605 13.43 32.39 9.84
C ALA A 605 13.24 32.37 8.32
N GLY A 606 12.76 33.47 7.77
CA GLY A 606 12.53 33.59 6.35
C GLY A 606 12.45 35.01 5.85
N LYS A 607 12.61 35.13 4.53
CA LYS A 607 12.47 36.39 3.78
C LYS A 607 11.56 36.09 2.59
N THR A 608 10.41 36.76 2.56
CA THR A 608 9.33 36.48 1.60
C THR A 608 8.88 37.80 0.97
N GLN A 609 8.59 37.73 -0.31
CA GLN A 609 8.03 38.81 -1.07
C GLN A 609 6.52 38.63 -1.28
N TYR A 610 5.75 39.63 -0.98
CA TYR A 610 4.32 39.77 -1.27
C TYR A 610 4.12 40.71 -2.46
N ILE A 611 2.91 40.86 -2.94
CA ILE A 611 2.62 41.75 -4.10
C ILE A 611 2.95 43.22 -3.75
N ASN A 612 2.60 43.67 -2.55
CA ASN A 612 2.61 45.07 -2.15
C ASN A 612 3.71 45.40 -1.12
N PHE A 613 4.43 44.43 -0.64
CA PHE A 613 5.50 44.60 0.37
C PHE A 613 6.41 43.37 0.41
N ALA A 614 7.45 43.44 1.18
CA ALA A 614 8.29 42.31 1.54
C ALA A 614 8.42 42.18 3.06
N ALA A 615 8.74 41.00 3.56
CA ALA A 615 8.94 40.80 4.98
C ALA A 615 10.06 39.79 5.26
N GLU A 616 10.85 40.13 6.29
CA GLU A 616 11.71 39.19 6.99
C GLU A 616 11.04 38.83 8.30
N SER A 617 11.01 37.53 8.65
CA SER A 617 10.41 37.09 9.90
C SER A 617 11.26 36.05 10.61
N ILE A 618 11.25 36.15 11.93
CA ILE A 618 11.82 35.18 12.84
C ILE A 618 10.68 34.73 13.75
N THR A 619 10.38 33.45 13.73
CA THR A 619 9.19 32.90 14.40
C THR A 619 9.59 31.77 15.34
N GLY A 620 9.18 31.87 16.59
CA GLY A 620 9.18 30.78 17.56
C GLY A 620 7.75 30.27 17.79
N SER A 621 7.51 28.99 17.72
CA SER A 621 6.19 28.42 18.00
C SER A 621 6.26 27.17 18.88
N LEU A 622 5.27 27.01 19.73
CA LEU A 622 5.07 25.86 20.62
C LEU A 622 3.70 25.27 20.30
N VAL A 623 3.65 24.06 19.82
CA VAL A 623 2.40 23.39 19.42
C VAL A 623 2.20 22.12 20.25
N PHE A 624 1.06 22.01 20.88
CA PHE A 624 0.55 20.78 21.51
C PHE A 624 -0.51 20.18 20.59
N GLU A 625 -0.32 18.93 20.25
CA GLU A 625 -1.23 18.18 19.37
C GLU A 625 -1.67 16.91 20.07
N LYS A 626 -2.99 16.65 20.06
CA LYS A 626 -3.58 15.41 20.57
C LYS A 626 -4.57 14.83 19.58
N PRO A 627 -4.34 13.61 19.05
CA PRO A 627 -5.36 12.85 18.34
C PRO A 627 -6.45 12.43 19.34
N LEU A 628 -7.68 12.84 19.11
CA LEU A 628 -8.85 12.45 19.91
C LEU A 628 -9.42 11.12 19.42
N SER A 629 -9.29 10.85 18.12
CA SER A 629 -9.57 9.58 17.46
C SER A 629 -8.77 9.48 16.15
N LEU A 630 -8.97 8.42 15.37
CA LEU A 630 -8.36 8.29 14.04
C LEU A 630 -8.75 9.43 13.08
N LYS A 631 -9.92 10.02 13.29
CA LYS A 631 -10.51 11.04 12.42
C LYS A 631 -10.45 12.47 12.99
N TYR A 632 -10.19 12.63 14.28
CA TYR A 632 -10.21 13.92 14.97
C TYR A 632 -8.88 14.25 15.61
N ARG A 633 -8.33 15.44 15.36
CA ARG A 633 -7.12 15.96 16.00
C ARG A 633 -7.33 17.37 16.49
N ALA A 634 -6.93 17.62 17.74
CA ALA A 634 -6.92 18.93 18.35
C ALA A 634 -5.49 19.44 18.49
N GLN A 635 -5.27 20.71 18.20
CA GLN A 635 -3.99 21.39 18.37
C GLN A 635 -4.19 22.69 19.16
N LEU A 636 -3.23 23.03 19.99
CA LEU A 636 -3.12 24.33 20.65
C LEU A 636 -1.71 24.86 20.39
N GLY A 637 -1.62 25.97 19.70
CA GLY A 637 -0.36 26.65 19.37
C GLY A 637 -0.19 27.95 20.13
N TYR A 638 1.04 28.26 20.50
CA TYR A 638 1.50 29.63 20.83
C TYR A 638 2.60 30.02 19.86
N THR A 639 2.52 31.19 19.27
CA THR A 639 3.50 31.71 18.29
C THR A 639 3.91 33.11 18.65
N LEU A 640 5.22 33.34 18.66
CA LEU A 640 5.82 34.66 18.77
C LEU A 640 6.65 34.92 17.51
N GLU A 641 6.32 35.98 16.79
CA GLU A 641 6.91 36.30 15.50
C GLU A 641 7.40 37.75 15.49
N LYS A 642 8.70 37.96 15.26
CA LYS A 642 9.28 39.26 14.98
C LYS A 642 9.35 39.42 13.47
N ILE A 643 8.81 40.54 12.98
CA ILE A 643 8.62 40.81 11.54
C ILE A 643 9.25 42.16 11.25
N HIS A 644 10.05 42.22 10.20
CA HIS A 644 10.53 43.46 9.58
C HIS A 644 9.89 43.58 8.20
N GLN A 645 8.94 44.50 8.06
CA GLN A 645 8.30 44.83 6.79
C GLN A 645 9.10 45.89 6.06
N PHE A 646 9.26 45.72 4.74
CA PHE A 646 9.98 46.66 3.88
C PHE A 646 9.49 46.60 2.44
N LEU A 647 9.85 47.52 1.61
CA LEU A 647 9.37 47.68 0.24
C LEU A 647 7.84 47.75 0.15
N ALA A 648 7.19 48.32 1.16
CA ALA A 648 5.74 48.53 1.10
C ALA A 648 5.39 49.62 0.09
N LEU A 649 4.23 49.50 -0.57
CA LEU A 649 3.74 50.53 -1.49
C LEU A 649 3.62 51.89 -0.83
N ASP A 650 3.23 51.94 0.47
CA ASP A 650 3.29 53.10 1.32
C ASP A 650 4.43 52.90 2.33
N PRO A 651 5.51 53.71 2.27
CA PRO A 651 6.66 53.57 3.15
C PRO A 651 6.36 53.74 4.65
N VAL A 652 5.22 54.30 5.01
CA VAL A 652 4.75 54.37 6.42
C VAL A 652 4.53 52.97 7.00
N ASN A 653 4.30 51.98 6.17
CA ASN A 653 4.10 50.58 6.58
C ASN A 653 5.42 49.78 6.72
N ASP A 654 6.57 50.39 6.34
CA ASP A 654 7.88 49.79 6.57
C ASP A 654 8.25 49.89 8.05
N GLY A 655 8.77 48.86 8.63
CA GLY A 655 9.19 48.86 10.04
C GLY A 655 9.15 47.47 10.70
N GLU A 656 9.52 47.48 11.97
CA GLU A 656 9.52 46.29 12.81
C GLU A 656 8.25 46.20 13.64
N LEU A 657 7.70 45.00 13.72
CA LEU A 657 6.57 44.66 14.59
C LEU A 657 6.74 43.26 15.17
N THR A 658 6.06 43.01 16.27
CA THR A 658 6.00 41.67 16.88
C THR A 658 4.55 41.24 16.98
N VAL A 659 4.30 39.96 16.69
CA VAL A 659 2.97 39.32 16.77
C VAL A 659 3.06 38.11 17.68
N GLY A 660 2.48 38.21 18.87
CA GLY A 660 2.28 37.09 19.78
C GLY A 660 0.84 36.55 19.66
N SER A 661 0.65 35.28 19.42
CA SER A 661 -0.69 34.69 19.21
C SER A 661 -0.85 33.34 19.84
N VAL A 662 -2.10 33.04 20.22
CA VAL A 662 -2.56 31.70 20.63
C VAL A 662 -3.52 31.17 19.57
N SER A 663 -3.30 29.90 19.14
CA SER A 663 -4.00 29.33 18.00
C SER A 663 -4.55 27.92 18.32
N PRO A 664 -5.77 27.81 18.90
CA PRO A 664 -6.49 26.54 18.93
C PRO A 664 -6.96 26.14 17.54
N LYS A 665 -6.81 24.83 17.21
CA LYS A 665 -7.13 24.29 15.91
C LYS A 665 -7.77 22.91 16.05
N MET A 666 -8.82 22.65 15.28
CA MET A 666 -9.50 21.36 15.19
C MET A 666 -9.45 20.84 13.76
N ILE A 667 -8.99 19.61 13.59
CA ILE A 667 -8.87 18.93 12.29
C ILE A 667 -9.75 17.71 12.29
N LEU A 668 -10.58 17.57 11.27
CA LEU A 668 -11.48 16.45 11.01
C LEU A 668 -11.11 15.87 9.64
N ASP A 669 -10.72 14.59 9.60
CA ASP A 669 -10.29 13.92 8.37
C ASP A 669 -11.07 12.62 8.19
N PHE A 670 -12.04 12.65 7.28
CA PHE A 670 -12.91 11.52 6.91
C PHE A 670 -12.62 11.04 5.49
N ARG A 671 -11.50 11.44 4.89
CA ARG A 671 -11.14 11.01 3.54
C ARG A 671 -10.74 9.54 3.54
N ASP A 672 -11.02 8.87 2.42
CA ASP A 672 -10.54 7.50 2.15
C ASP A 672 -9.01 7.44 2.08
N GLU A 673 -8.39 8.38 1.34
CA GLU A 673 -6.94 8.53 1.23
C GLU A 673 -6.51 9.99 1.46
N ALA A 674 -5.40 10.18 2.19
CA ALA A 674 -4.91 11.52 2.51
C ALA A 674 -4.28 12.25 1.31
N LEU A 675 -3.62 11.51 0.40
CA LEU A 675 -2.85 12.08 -0.72
C LEU A 675 -3.67 12.19 -2.02
N ASN A 676 -4.49 11.20 -2.34
CA ASN A 676 -5.33 11.18 -3.55
C ASN A 676 -6.77 10.78 -3.19
N PRO A 677 -7.52 11.64 -2.49
CA PRO A 677 -8.85 11.31 -2.00
C PRO A 677 -9.85 11.18 -3.15
N HIS A 678 -10.65 10.11 -3.12
CA HIS A 678 -11.76 9.87 -4.02
C HIS A 678 -13.11 10.13 -3.35
N SER A 679 -13.16 9.99 -2.02
CA SER A 679 -14.38 10.23 -1.24
C SER A 679 -14.07 10.73 0.16
N GLY A 680 -15.04 11.44 0.75
CA GLY A 680 -14.96 11.88 2.12
C GLY A 680 -14.80 13.38 2.30
N VAL A 681 -14.58 13.80 3.55
CA VAL A 681 -14.53 15.21 3.96
C VAL A 681 -13.26 15.46 4.76
N TYR A 682 -12.59 16.56 4.44
CA TYR A 682 -11.55 17.14 5.28
C TYR A 682 -11.99 18.51 5.76
N SER A 683 -12.07 18.71 7.06
CA SER A 683 -12.47 19.98 7.65
C SER A 683 -11.46 20.47 8.68
N ILE A 684 -11.14 21.74 8.65
CA ILE A 684 -10.23 22.37 9.60
C ILE A 684 -10.79 23.73 10.04
N VAL A 685 -10.88 23.92 11.34
CA VAL A 685 -11.25 25.19 11.97
C VAL A 685 -10.12 25.62 12.84
N TRP A 686 -9.73 26.88 12.74
CA TRP A 686 -8.73 27.45 13.66
C TRP A 686 -9.03 28.91 13.99
N LEU A 687 -8.64 29.29 15.18
CA LEU A 687 -8.70 30.63 15.71
C LEU A 687 -7.28 31.10 15.96
N ASP A 688 -6.93 32.30 15.57
CA ASP A 688 -5.73 33.00 16.02
C ASP A 688 -6.18 34.19 16.86
N TYR A 689 -5.68 34.29 18.09
CA TYR A 689 -5.91 35.42 18.98
C TYR A 689 -4.59 36.08 19.32
N SER A 690 -4.44 37.36 18.95
CA SER A 690 -3.21 38.12 19.12
C SER A 690 -3.49 39.38 19.95
N ALA A 691 -2.65 39.61 20.95
CA ALA A 691 -2.79 40.77 21.83
C ALA A 691 -1.44 41.16 22.46
N PRO A 692 -1.28 42.39 22.94
CA PRO A 692 -0.02 42.84 23.55
C PRO A 692 0.45 41.98 24.72
N PHE A 693 -0.48 41.47 25.56
CA PHE A 693 -0.09 40.62 26.70
C PHE A 693 0.44 39.22 26.27
N LEU A 694 0.24 38.84 25.01
CA LEU A 694 0.84 37.63 24.39
C LEU A 694 2.20 37.92 23.74
N GLY A 695 2.74 39.14 23.87
CA GLY A 695 4.01 39.54 23.29
C GLY A 695 3.89 40.30 21.96
N SER A 696 2.69 40.73 21.55
CA SER A 696 2.52 41.55 20.37
C SER A 696 2.96 43.00 20.64
N SER A 697 3.31 43.73 19.58
CA SER A 697 3.49 45.19 19.63
C SER A 697 2.24 45.86 20.21
N LYS A 698 2.39 47.03 20.86
CA LYS A 698 1.29 47.69 21.60
C LYS A 698 0.06 48.02 20.73
N ASP A 699 0.28 48.24 19.46
CA ASP A 699 -0.70 48.61 18.44
C ASP A 699 -1.21 47.40 17.64
N VAL A 700 -0.74 46.19 17.94
CA VAL A 700 -1.16 44.95 17.27
C VAL A 700 -2.05 44.10 18.17
N GLY A 701 -3.34 44.01 17.82
CA GLY A 701 -4.30 43.20 18.52
C GLY A 701 -5.47 42.81 17.59
N PHE A 702 -5.64 41.52 17.37
CA PHE A 702 -6.72 41.01 16.52
C PHE A 702 -7.11 39.59 16.90
N TYR A 703 -8.28 39.16 16.46
CA TYR A 703 -8.61 37.74 16.36
C TYR A 703 -8.98 37.40 14.94
N ARG A 704 -8.69 36.14 14.56
CA ARG A 704 -8.93 35.59 13.24
C ARG A 704 -9.49 34.19 13.37
N VAL A 705 -10.67 33.97 12.80
CA VAL A 705 -11.29 32.64 12.70
C VAL A 705 -11.29 32.23 11.25
N GLN A 706 -10.85 31.04 10.98
CA GLN A 706 -10.87 30.48 9.63
C GLN A 706 -11.47 29.07 9.64
N TRP A 707 -12.22 28.78 8.62
CA TRP A 707 -12.78 27.46 8.37
C TRP A 707 -12.53 27.06 6.92
N ARG A 708 -12.02 25.85 6.75
CA ARG A 708 -11.83 25.19 5.45
C ARG A 708 -12.55 23.85 5.50
N ASN A 709 -13.34 23.56 4.46
CA ASN A 709 -14.02 22.28 4.29
C ASN A 709 -13.85 21.82 2.84
N ASP A 710 -13.16 20.70 2.66
CA ASP A 710 -12.91 20.06 1.37
C ASP A 710 -13.74 18.77 1.32
N TYR A 711 -14.56 18.61 0.30
CA TYR A 711 -15.43 17.47 0.07
C TYR A 711 -15.03 16.78 -1.23
N HIS A 712 -14.90 15.46 -1.21
CA HIS A 712 -14.60 14.62 -2.36
C HIS A 712 -15.72 13.59 -2.54
N CYS A 713 -16.17 13.39 -3.78
CA CYS A 713 -17.21 12.43 -4.11
C CYS A 713 -16.91 11.78 -5.47
N SER A 714 -16.87 10.44 -5.49
CA SER A 714 -16.78 9.69 -6.74
C SER A 714 -18.13 9.65 -7.44
N LEU A 715 -18.18 10.21 -8.65
CA LEU A 715 -19.35 10.14 -9.55
C LEU A 715 -19.14 8.98 -10.53
N GLY A 716 -19.63 7.77 -10.14
CA GLY A 716 -19.38 6.54 -10.87
C GLY A 716 -17.95 6.00 -10.64
N LYS A 717 -17.40 5.25 -11.62
CA LYS A 717 -16.13 4.51 -11.43
C LYS A 717 -14.86 5.37 -11.62
N HIS A 718 -14.97 6.52 -12.30
CA HIS A 718 -13.77 7.21 -12.81
C HIS A 718 -13.78 8.73 -12.67
N ILE A 719 -14.88 9.35 -12.28
CA ILE A 719 -14.99 10.81 -12.17
C ILE A 719 -14.97 11.16 -10.67
N VAL A 720 -14.11 12.09 -10.28
CA VAL A 720 -14.06 12.62 -8.93
C VAL A 720 -14.54 14.06 -8.93
N TRP A 721 -15.55 14.34 -8.14
CA TRP A 721 -16.00 15.70 -7.87
C TRP A 721 -15.35 16.20 -6.58
N TYR A 722 -14.66 17.31 -6.70
CA TYR A 722 -14.10 18.05 -5.59
C TYR A 722 -14.87 19.34 -5.36
N PHE A 723 -15.23 19.61 -4.12
CA PHE A 723 -15.80 20.87 -3.69
C PHE A 723 -15.09 21.37 -2.43
N SER A 724 -14.73 22.65 -2.40
CA SER A 724 -14.09 23.28 -1.25
C SER A 724 -14.83 24.57 -0.90
N ALA A 725 -15.20 24.71 0.37
CA ALA A 725 -15.72 25.94 0.95
C ALA A 725 -14.74 26.45 2.02
N ARG A 726 -14.28 27.65 1.88
CA ARG A 726 -13.35 28.29 2.80
C ARG A 726 -13.86 29.68 3.16
N THR A 727 -13.79 30.03 4.43
CA THR A 727 -14.14 31.36 4.91
C THR A 727 -13.23 31.76 6.04
N GLY A 728 -13.00 33.03 6.18
CA GLY A 728 -12.25 33.60 7.29
C GLY A 728 -12.78 34.96 7.66
N TYR A 729 -12.73 35.23 8.93
CA TYR A 729 -13.08 36.49 9.51
C TYR A 729 -11.98 36.92 10.45
N GLU A 730 -11.46 38.13 10.26
CA GLU A 730 -10.51 38.75 11.17
C GLU A 730 -11.01 40.13 11.58
N LYS A 731 -10.74 40.49 12.83
CA LYS A 731 -11.15 41.78 13.40
C LYS A 731 -10.11 42.32 14.33
N ASN A 732 -9.82 43.60 14.19
CA ASN A 732 -9.04 44.33 15.13
C ASN A 732 -9.75 44.42 16.50
N LEU A 733 -9.02 44.20 17.57
CA LEU A 733 -9.59 44.22 18.93
C LEU A 733 -9.95 45.61 19.43
N ASN A 734 -9.43 46.67 18.79
CA ASN A 734 -9.64 48.07 19.12
C ASN A 734 -9.35 48.39 20.61
N THR A 735 -8.41 47.69 21.20
CA THR A 735 -8.09 47.81 22.63
C THR A 735 -7.36 49.10 22.98
N MET A 736 -6.74 49.74 21.95
CA MET A 736 -6.01 51.03 22.07
C MET A 736 -6.24 51.89 20.82
N PRO A 737 -6.21 53.21 20.94
CA PRO A 737 -6.23 54.11 19.78
C PRO A 737 -5.05 53.77 18.83
N GLY A 738 -5.32 53.62 17.55
CA GLY A 738 -4.30 53.29 16.55
C GLY A 738 -3.97 51.81 16.40
N SER A 739 -4.67 50.90 17.11
CA SER A 739 -4.48 49.45 16.91
C SER A 739 -4.93 48.98 15.51
N TYR A 740 -4.21 48.02 14.95
CA TYR A 740 -4.44 47.58 13.58
C TYR A 740 -4.12 46.08 13.36
N ILE A 741 -4.59 45.50 12.22
CA ILE A 741 -4.16 44.24 11.71
C ILE A 741 -2.98 44.44 10.74
N PRO A 742 -1.78 43.90 11.02
CA PRO A 742 -0.61 44.06 10.16
C PRO A 742 -0.81 43.51 8.74
N LEU A 743 -0.16 44.13 7.73
CA LEU A 743 -0.28 43.72 6.32
C LEU A 743 -0.03 42.22 6.11
N ILE A 744 1.01 41.67 6.74
CA ILE A 744 1.40 40.26 6.63
C ILE A 744 0.33 39.31 7.19
N LYS A 745 -0.58 39.81 8.06
CA LYS A 745 -1.63 38.99 8.66
C LYS A 745 -2.98 39.09 7.95
N GLN A 746 -3.12 40.07 7.04
CA GLN A 746 -4.37 40.29 6.29
C GLN A 746 -4.59 39.19 5.27
N PHE A 747 -5.87 38.83 5.04
CA PHE A 747 -6.23 37.89 4.00
C PHE A 747 -5.95 38.45 2.60
N ALA A 748 -5.47 37.58 1.71
CA ALA A 748 -5.35 37.83 0.28
C ALA A 748 -5.77 36.59 -0.50
N LEU A 749 -6.39 36.78 -1.66
CA LEU A 749 -6.92 35.74 -2.50
C LEU A 749 -6.42 35.88 -3.95
N GLY A 750 -6.44 34.81 -4.70
CA GLY A 750 -5.93 34.69 -6.07
C GLY A 750 -4.96 33.55 -6.20
N GLY A 751 -4.67 33.15 -7.43
CA GLY A 751 -3.74 32.07 -7.73
C GLY A 751 -4.31 30.66 -7.63
N ILE A 752 -3.45 29.69 -7.83
CA ILE A 752 -3.81 28.25 -7.86
C ILE A 752 -4.37 27.77 -6.53
N GLY A 753 -4.02 28.42 -5.43
CA GLY A 753 -4.42 28.05 -4.08
C GLY A 753 -5.85 28.47 -3.70
N SER A 754 -6.43 29.52 -4.34
CA SER A 754 -7.72 30.08 -3.92
C SER A 754 -8.68 30.41 -5.08
N LEU A 755 -8.27 31.24 -6.05
CA LEU A 755 -9.11 31.67 -7.16
C LEU A 755 -8.29 31.60 -8.46
N ARG A 756 -8.45 30.50 -9.21
CA ARG A 756 -7.78 30.33 -10.51
C ARG A 756 -8.33 31.30 -11.55
N GLY A 757 -7.47 31.72 -12.47
CA GLY A 757 -7.75 32.80 -13.40
C GLY A 757 -7.30 34.19 -12.92
N TYR A 758 -7.02 34.31 -11.62
CA TYR A 758 -6.43 35.52 -11.01
C TYR A 758 -4.97 35.24 -10.64
N GLN A 759 -4.12 36.27 -10.65
CA GLN A 759 -2.74 36.15 -10.17
C GLN A 759 -2.71 35.89 -8.66
N GLU A 760 -1.60 35.38 -8.16
CA GLU A 760 -1.42 35.16 -6.72
C GLU A 760 -1.60 36.49 -5.96
N GLN A 761 -2.44 36.49 -4.90
CA GLN A 761 -2.77 37.65 -4.09
C GLN A 761 -3.36 38.85 -4.88
N GLU A 762 -3.94 38.67 -6.06
CA GLU A 762 -4.51 39.77 -6.86
C GLU A 762 -5.68 40.45 -6.14
N LEU A 763 -6.45 39.69 -5.37
CA LEU A 763 -7.49 40.23 -4.48
C LEU A 763 -6.86 40.46 -3.11
N ASN A 764 -6.55 41.66 -2.78
CA ASN A 764 -5.99 42.07 -1.51
C ASN A 764 -6.42 43.48 -1.15
N VAL A 765 -6.28 43.85 0.11
CA VAL A 765 -6.50 45.20 0.66
C VAL A 765 -5.22 45.74 1.34
N GLN A 766 -4.07 45.15 1.00
CA GLN A 766 -2.77 45.35 1.66
C GLN A 766 -2.10 46.68 1.25
N THR A 767 -2.86 47.76 1.19
CA THR A 767 -2.34 49.13 1.00
C THR A 767 -2.22 49.86 2.33
N LEU A 768 -3.08 49.53 3.29
CA LEU A 768 -3.09 50.15 4.62
C LEU A 768 -3.36 49.09 5.72
N PRO A 769 -2.88 49.31 6.94
CA PRO A 769 -3.28 48.50 8.10
C PRO A 769 -4.79 48.60 8.35
N ILE A 770 -5.41 47.47 8.67
CA ILE A 770 -6.86 47.42 8.88
C ILE A 770 -7.20 47.75 10.33
N MET A 771 -8.00 48.79 10.51
CA MET A 771 -8.51 49.21 11.81
C MET A 771 -9.83 48.50 12.19
N GLY A 772 -10.55 47.99 11.23
CA GLY A 772 -11.84 47.32 11.37
C GLY A 772 -11.79 45.79 11.27
N SER A 773 -12.54 45.24 10.35
CA SER A 773 -12.61 43.79 10.09
C SER A 773 -12.38 43.46 8.62
N LEU A 774 -11.91 42.26 8.37
CA LEU A 774 -11.74 41.70 7.03
C LEU A 774 -12.35 40.31 6.99
N THR A 775 -13.18 40.07 5.99
CA THR A 775 -13.81 38.76 5.75
C THR A 775 -13.43 38.24 4.38
N TYR A 776 -13.20 36.94 4.25
CA TYR A 776 -13.14 36.32 2.93
C TYR A 776 -14.09 35.15 2.83
N VAL A 777 -14.55 34.89 1.62
CA VAL A 777 -15.23 33.66 1.20
C VAL A 777 -14.55 33.15 -0.04
N ASN A 778 -14.39 31.82 -0.12
CA ASN A 778 -13.82 31.15 -1.29
C ASN A 778 -14.48 29.80 -1.48
N TYR A 779 -15.08 29.60 -2.63
CA TYR A 779 -15.71 28.37 -3.07
C TYR A 779 -14.97 27.86 -4.30
N ARG A 780 -14.67 26.57 -4.31
CA ARG A 780 -13.98 25.93 -5.43
C ARG A 780 -14.71 24.64 -5.77
N THR A 781 -14.94 24.40 -7.03
CA THR A 781 -15.47 23.12 -7.50
C THR A 781 -14.70 22.66 -8.72
N GLN A 782 -14.46 21.36 -8.80
CA GLN A 782 -13.70 20.75 -9.89
C GLN A 782 -14.23 19.36 -10.18
N LEU A 783 -14.29 19.00 -11.43
CA LEU A 783 -14.58 17.66 -11.93
C LEU A 783 -13.33 17.14 -12.64
N ASP A 784 -12.79 16.03 -12.14
CA ASP A 784 -11.64 15.37 -12.74
C ASP A 784 -12.08 14.13 -13.52
N PHE A 785 -11.72 14.11 -14.80
CA PHE A 785 -12.00 13.02 -15.73
C PHE A 785 -10.71 12.30 -16.10
N PRO A 786 -10.65 10.96 -16.09
CA PRO A 786 -9.51 10.22 -16.62
C PRO A 786 -9.40 10.49 -18.13
N PHE A 787 -8.22 10.86 -18.58
CA PHE A 787 -7.98 11.18 -19.99
C PHE A 787 -7.10 10.13 -20.69
N ALA A 788 -5.93 9.83 -20.12
CA ALA A 788 -5.03 8.79 -20.63
C ALA A 788 -4.07 8.30 -19.52
N GLY A 789 -4.19 7.05 -19.11
CA GLY A 789 -3.38 6.51 -17.99
C GLY A 789 -3.55 7.34 -16.73
N SER A 790 -2.46 7.86 -16.17
CA SER A 790 -2.46 8.72 -14.97
C SER A 790 -2.77 10.20 -15.25
N LEU A 791 -3.04 10.57 -16.52
CA LEU A 791 -3.40 11.94 -16.90
C LEU A 791 -4.90 12.16 -16.72
N LYS A 792 -5.25 13.21 -15.96
CA LYS A 792 -6.63 13.64 -15.71
C LYS A 792 -6.89 14.98 -16.40
N LEU A 793 -8.09 15.17 -16.92
CA LEU A 793 -8.61 16.47 -17.37
C LEU A 793 -9.52 17.01 -16.27
N GLY A 794 -9.18 18.16 -15.72
CA GLY A 794 -9.97 18.86 -14.72
C GLY A 794 -10.75 20.02 -15.34
N VAL A 795 -12.04 20.16 -15.02
CA VAL A 795 -12.84 21.37 -15.32
C VAL A 795 -13.25 21.99 -14.00
N PHE A 796 -13.07 23.29 -13.85
CA PHE A 796 -13.28 23.95 -12.58
C PHE A 796 -14.07 25.27 -12.67
N LEU A 797 -14.69 25.61 -11.55
CA LEU A 797 -15.28 26.91 -11.30
C LEU A 797 -14.92 27.32 -9.86
N ASP A 798 -14.23 28.43 -9.73
CA ASP A 798 -13.83 29.02 -8.44
C ASP A 798 -14.58 30.35 -8.26
N ALA A 799 -14.98 30.64 -7.02
CA ALA A 799 -15.64 31.91 -6.66
C ALA A 799 -15.03 32.41 -5.35
N ALA A 800 -14.70 33.70 -5.28
CA ALA A 800 -14.13 34.27 -4.07
C ALA A 800 -14.44 35.77 -3.94
N ASN A 801 -14.38 36.25 -2.71
CA ASN A 801 -14.40 37.70 -2.44
C ASN A 801 -13.67 38.00 -1.13
N LEU A 802 -13.19 39.22 -1.05
CA LEU A 802 -12.57 39.82 0.10
C LEU A 802 -13.37 41.09 0.47
N LEU A 803 -13.82 41.18 1.69
CA LEU A 803 -14.82 42.15 2.15
C LEU A 803 -14.25 42.92 3.35
N LEU A 804 -14.07 44.21 3.19
CA LEU A 804 -13.64 45.12 4.26
C LEU A 804 -14.87 45.65 4.98
N ASP A 805 -14.89 45.52 6.31
CA ASP A 805 -15.97 46.01 7.20
C ASP A 805 -17.41 45.64 6.76
N SER A 806 -17.56 44.52 6.07
CA SER A 806 -18.81 44.05 5.51
C SER A 806 -18.96 42.53 5.59
N TYR A 807 -20.20 42.05 5.65
CA TYR A 807 -20.55 40.62 5.57
C TYR A 807 -21.38 40.31 4.31
N SER A 808 -21.49 41.25 3.36
CA SER A 808 -22.28 41.08 2.14
C SER A 808 -21.60 40.11 1.19
N LEU A 809 -22.27 39.02 0.79
CA LEU A 809 -21.80 38.07 -0.22
C LEU A 809 -21.97 38.59 -1.67
N GLY A 810 -22.50 39.81 -1.87
CA GLY A 810 -23.07 40.33 -3.12
C GLY A 810 -22.15 40.58 -4.30
N SER A 811 -20.82 40.39 -4.20
CA SER A 811 -19.91 40.70 -5.29
C SER A 811 -18.79 39.68 -5.45
N LEU A 812 -19.14 38.39 -5.60
CA LEU A 812 -18.16 37.33 -5.83
C LEU A 812 -17.42 37.54 -7.15
N ARG A 813 -16.13 37.28 -7.15
CA ARG A 813 -15.27 37.15 -8.32
C ARG A 813 -15.25 35.70 -8.73
N TYR A 814 -15.38 35.43 -10.03
CA TYR A 814 -15.45 34.09 -10.57
C TYR A 814 -14.27 33.81 -11.50
N GLY A 815 -13.67 32.64 -11.33
CA GLY A 815 -12.68 32.08 -12.24
C GLY A 815 -13.15 30.72 -12.70
N THR A 816 -13.12 30.47 -14.00
CA THR A 816 -13.48 29.16 -14.59
C THR A 816 -12.37 28.69 -15.51
N GLY A 817 -12.32 27.41 -15.79
CA GLY A 817 -11.31 26.90 -16.70
C GLY A 817 -11.22 25.40 -16.74
N PHE A 818 -10.15 24.95 -17.35
CA PHE A 818 -9.80 23.54 -17.44
C PHE A 818 -8.31 23.35 -17.21
N GLY A 819 -7.90 22.13 -16.86
CA GLY A 819 -6.50 21.82 -16.61
C GLY A 819 -6.16 20.37 -16.89
N PHE A 820 -4.88 20.10 -17.02
CA PHE A 820 -4.31 18.76 -17.09
C PHE A 820 -3.53 18.50 -15.83
N HIS A 821 -3.84 17.37 -15.17
CA HIS A 821 -3.22 16.94 -13.93
C HIS A 821 -2.60 15.57 -14.14
N TYR A 822 -1.31 15.45 -13.84
CA TYR A 822 -0.57 14.21 -14.00
C TYR A 822 0.18 13.87 -12.71
N GLU A 823 -0.13 12.71 -12.15
CA GLU A 823 0.51 12.20 -10.94
C GLU A 823 1.87 11.61 -11.28
N THR A 824 2.93 12.08 -10.62
CA THR A 824 4.28 11.52 -10.76
C THR A 824 4.84 11.08 -9.40
N PRO A 825 5.83 10.17 -9.37
CA PRO A 825 6.48 9.78 -8.13
C PRO A 825 7.17 10.93 -7.37
N VAL A 826 7.49 12.02 -8.07
CA VAL A 826 8.13 13.23 -7.51
C VAL A 826 7.14 14.37 -7.20
N GLY A 827 5.84 14.10 -7.33
CA GLY A 827 4.76 15.04 -7.09
C GLY A 827 3.93 15.35 -8.34
N PRO A 828 2.77 15.99 -8.19
CA PRO A 828 1.87 16.27 -9.29
C PRO A 828 2.42 17.32 -10.25
N ILE A 829 2.10 17.17 -11.53
CA ILE A 829 2.27 18.20 -12.56
C ILE A 829 0.89 18.73 -12.90
N ASN A 830 0.66 20.02 -12.65
CA ASN A 830 -0.62 20.66 -12.94
C ASN A 830 -0.44 21.81 -13.92
N LEU A 831 -1.35 21.88 -14.86
CA LEU A 831 -1.41 22.95 -15.86
C LEU A 831 -2.86 23.37 -16.04
N ASP A 832 -3.25 24.48 -15.43
CA ASP A 832 -4.60 25.03 -15.44
C ASP A 832 -4.70 26.32 -16.25
N TRP A 833 -5.65 26.42 -17.17
CA TRP A 833 -6.05 27.64 -17.85
C TRP A 833 -7.27 28.24 -17.15
N GLY A 834 -7.06 29.32 -16.40
CA GLY A 834 -8.11 30.00 -15.67
C GLY A 834 -8.51 31.31 -16.33
N PHE A 835 -9.80 31.48 -16.56
CA PHE A 835 -10.41 32.67 -17.17
C PHE A 835 -11.21 33.47 -16.12
N LYS A 836 -11.09 34.79 -16.13
CA LYS A 836 -11.90 35.68 -15.26
C LYS A 836 -13.26 35.90 -15.88
N ILE A 837 -14.37 35.54 -15.21
CA ILE A 837 -15.74 35.80 -15.68
C ILE A 837 -16.08 37.28 -15.49
N ASN A 838 -15.82 37.84 -14.30
CA ASN A 838 -16.06 39.23 -13.96
C ASN A 838 -14.73 39.98 -13.72
N ARG A 839 -14.12 40.38 -14.85
CA ARG A 839 -12.81 41.02 -14.90
C ARG A 839 -12.82 42.41 -14.29
N ILE A 840 -11.77 42.75 -13.53
CA ILE A 840 -11.44 44.15 -13.16
C ILE A 840 -10.84 44.86 -14.36
N ALA A 841 -11.26 46.06 -14.65
CA ALA A 841 -10.71 46.82 -15.75
C ALA A 841 -9.18 46.98 -15.60
N GLY A 842 -8.46 46.77 -16.70
CA GLY A 842 -6.99 46.85 -16.71
C GLY A 842 -6.25 45.56 -16.30
N THR A 843 -6.98 44.50 -15.90
CA THR A 843 -6.35 43.21 -15.56
C THR A 843 -6.37 42.25 -16.73
N GLU A 844 -5.43 41.25 -16.77
CA GLU A 844 -5.38 40.19 -17.77
C GLU A 844 -6.66 39.34 -17.74
N PRO A 845 -7.18 38.89 -18.91
CA PRO A 845 -8.44 38.13 -19.01
C PRO A 845 -8.31 36.67 -18.51
N TYR A 846 -7.12 36.14 -18.52
CA TYR A 846 -6.82 34.76 -18.07
C TYR A 846 -5.45 34.68 -17.41
N VAL A 847 -5.25 33.62 -16.67
CA VAL A 847 -3.95 33.25 -16.09
C VAL A 847 -3.74 31.75 -16.31
N ILE A 848 -2.55 31.41 -16.79
CA ILE A 848 -2.13 30.00 -16.85
C ILE A 848 -1.40 29.69 -15.56
N HIS A 849 -1.92 28.72 -14.83
CA HIS A 849 -1.29 28.23 -13.59
C HIS A 849 -0.54 26.95 -13.92
N PHE A 850 0.75 26.93 -13.62
CA PHE A 850 1.62 25.78 -13.84
C PHE A 850 2.37 25.46 -12.56
N SER A 851 2.41 24.17 -12.20
CA SER A 851 3.19 23.68 -11.08
C SER A 851 3.76 22.29 -11.33
N ILE A 852 4.99 22.06 -10.92
CA ILE A 852 5.66 20.75 -10.88
C ILE A 852 6.24 20.56 -9.48
N GLY A 853 6.09 19.33 -8.95
CA GLY A 853 6.67 18.89 -7.68
C GLY A 853 5.75 19.09 -6.48
N VAL A 854 6.31 18.89 -5.30
CA VAL A 854 5.56 19.01 -4.04
C VAL A 854 5.14 20.46 -3.82
N LEU A 855 3.83 20.67 -3.67
CA LEU A 855 3.22 22.00 -3.46
C LEU A 855 3.47 22.54 -2.05
#